data_bbb54e036506aaa53997120400ac1a6e
#
_entry.id   bbb54e036506aaa53997120400ac1a6e
#
_cell.length_a   1.000
_cell.length_b   1.000
_cell.length_c   1.000
_cell.angle_alpha   90.00
_cell.angle_beta   90.00
_cell.angle_gamma   90.00
#
_symmetry.space_group_name_H-M   'P 1'
#
loop_
_entity.id
_entity.type
_entity.pdbx_description
1 polymer ?
#
loop_
_entity_poly.entity_id
_entity_poly.type
_entity_poly.pdbx_seq_one_letter_code
_entity_poly.pdbx_strand_id
1 'polypeptide(L)'
;MKTRMHNGSRLLSLLLAVVLVFTLTVPALAADKPQDMNLRIAVMSDLHYLSPDMIADTADFEHALNSDRKLLKESSAILYEKFEQVRADKPDILLVSGDLTKDGEQECHAALAKQLQQLQQDIPGLKIYVINGNHDIRNYNAKNFNTPDGKAVPATRTHPEDFKRIYDFVYSDPTVIATFTPAAGNEAGGLSYVARPVEGLTIIAMDTCRYSKENTSNGTDEHETSGAISADLEKWVIEQTAAAKARGDLVIGLEHHGLVPHFDVEPTILPMYLVNGYERIAQEYADAGMSVVFTGHMHAVDIAAMTTKAGNTFYDIETGSALTYPCPVRFVDLRRSTVGGETSTYMSVSTKTHTGPIHYTDPATGTAHVIDDLTEYAREFGFSTDMLKTVAGDFVKSFFGKYLPNDTWPVTKIVANIDQIIDDVAAVPIADGKDLLDFANWIYQCNLAGEDDGNYPAWVQSGVDQLKSGALLDQVLNIVARDAFGRGSVLFTKFQGLFTRYLKSQLNDLLVKIVVSMSVDNNCPDDNDKTILLEGSSAQVRLLPVTGSSAAVTQAYVQGSTATVFLTSRQLRAATNAQSGATVTVNATDPVADTVILAGRSIANARSAGVAALQVQLAAGTVTLDSDALAALDLHKDVAVSLTGA
;
A
#
# COMPACT_ATOMS: atom_id res chain seq x y z
N MET A 1 -23.59 55.75 -46.34
CA MET A 1 -22.87 55.06 -45.24
C MET A 1 -23.61 53.79 -44.74
N LYS A 2 -24.29 53.04 -45.62
CA LYS A 2 -25.06 51.84 -45.26
C LYS A 2 -24.64 50.53 -46.01
N THR A 3 -23.62 50.57 -46.83
CA THR A 3 -23.22 49.43 -47.68
C THR A 3 -21.91 48.73 -47.22
N ARG A 4 -21.24 49.16 -46.13
CA ARG A 4 -20.01 48.53 -45.61
C ARG A 4 -20.19 47.56 -44.44
N MET A 5 -21.37 47.48 -43.81
CA MET A 5 -21.61 46.60 -42.67
C MET A 5 -22.09 45.16 -43.07
N HIS A 6 -22.54 44.97 -44.33
CA HIS A 6 -23.02 43.62 -44.75
C HIS A 6 -21.91 42.64 -45.17
N ASN A 7 -20.73 43.15 -45.53
CA ASN A 7 -19.63 42.24 -45.91
C ASN A 7 -18.82 41.70 -44.73
N GLY A 8 -18.77 42.43 -43.60
CA GLY A 8 -18.09 41.95 -42.40
C GLY A 8 -18.79 40.80 -41.69
N SER A 9 -20.15 40.82 -41.66
CA SER A 9 -20.93 39.73 -41.06
C SER A 9 -20.89 38.42 -41.88
N ARG A 10 -20.83 38.53 -43.22
CA ARG A 10 -20.66 37.36 -44.10
C ARG A 10 -19.27 36.73 -44.01
N LEU A 11 -18.22 37.56 -43.87
CA LEU A 11 -16.85 37.09 -43.66
C LEU A 11 -16.69 36.40 -42.29
N LEU A 12 -17.31 36.95 -41.23
CA LEU A 12 -17.30 36.38 -39.90
C LEU A 12 -18.09 35.08 -39.84
N SER A 13 -19.25 34.98 -40.53
CA SER A 13 -20.05 33.75 -40.65
C SER A 13 -19.33 32.70 -41.47
N LEU A 14 -18.57 33.08 -42.51
CA LEU A 14 -17.76 32.16 -43.30
C LEU A 14 -16.55 31.64 -42.48
N LEU A 15 -15.90 32.53 -41.71
CA LEU A 15 -14.81 32.12 -40.81
C LEU A 15 -15.31 31.21 -39.69
N LEU A 16 -16.47 31.51 -39.07
CA LEU A 16 -17.09 30.61 -38.08
C LEU A 16 -17.51 29.27 -38.71
N ALA A 17 -18.03 29.24 -39.93
CA ALA A 17 -18.37 28.00 -40.62
C ALA A 17 -17.14 27.19 -40.99
N VAL A 18 -16.04 27.83 -41.39
CA VAL A 18 -14.77 27.17 -41.67
C VAL A 18 -14.13 26.62 -40.39
N VAL A 19 -14.17 27.38 -39.27
CA VAL A 19 -13.72 26.91 -37.97
C VAL A 19 -14.58 25.75 -37.48
N LEU A 20 -15.92 25.80 -37.66
CA LEU A 20 -16.82 24.68 -37.31
C LEU A 20 -16.59 23.46 -38.19
N VAL A 21 -16.28 23.62 -39.48
CA VAL A 21 -15.97 22.50 -40.38
C VAL A 21 -14.59 21.91 -40.07
N PHE A 22 -13.60 22.72 -39.67
CA PHE A 22 -12.31 22.20 -39.21
C PHE A 22 -12.38 21.54 -37.84
N THR A 23 -13.30 21.96 -36.95
CA THR A 23 -13.53 21.24 -35.68
C THR A 23 -14.37 19.98 -35.82
N LEU A 24 -15.11 19.81 -36.93
CA LEU A 24 -15.90 18.61 -37.21
C LEU A 24 -15.16 17.57 -38.08
N THR A 25 -13.97 17.90 -38.61
CA THR A 25 -13.15 16.99 -39.44
C THR A 25 -11.80 16.62 -38.83
N VAL A 26 -11.63 16.79 -37.50
CA VAL A 26 -10.65 15.94 -36.82
C VAL A 26 -11.25 14.52 -36.92
N PRO A 27 -10.69 13.58 -37.72
CA PRO A 27 -11.11 12.21 -37.58
C PRO A 27 -10.93 11.90 -36.10
N ALA A 28 -12.00 11.48 -35.44
CA ALA A 28 -11.83 10.76 -34.19
C ALA A 28 -10.85 9.65 -34.59
N LEU A 29 -9.58 9.77 -34.18
CA LEU A 29 -8.66 8.65 -34.21
C LEU A 29 -9.44 7.57 -33.49
N ALA A 30 -9.89 6.57 -34.23
CA ALA A 30 -10.54 5.42 -33.61
C ALA A 30 -9.53 4.96 -32.56
N ALA A 31 -9.94 4.98 -31.29
CA ALA A 31 -9.09 4.47 -30.22
C ALA A 31 -8.66 3.07 -30.68
N ASP A 32 -7.37 2.79 -30.59
CA ASP A 32 -6.87 1.46 -30.88
C ASP A 32 -7.67 0.47 -30.02
N LYS A 33 -7.99 -0.69 -30.59
CA LYS A 33 -8.74 -1.69 -29.81
C LYS A 33 -7.90 -2.11 -28.62
N PRO A 34 -8.50 -2.19 -27.41
CA PRO A 34 -7.78 -2.69 -26.26
C PRO A 34 -7.11 -4.03 -26.56
N GLN A 35 -5.82 -4.13 -26.25
CA GLN A 35 -5.05 -5.35 -26.46
C GLN A 35 -5.32 -6.35 -25.33
N ASP A 36 -5.48 -7.62 -25.69
CA ASP A 36 -5.51 -8.68 -24.68
C ASP A 36 -4.16 -8.76 -23.97
N MET A 37 -4.18 -8.90 -22.65
CA MET A 37 -2.97 -9.04 -21.84
C MET A 37 -3.17 -10.02 -20.70
N ASN A 38 -2.07 -10.65 -20.29
CA ASN A 38 -2.00 -11.49 -19.13
C ASN A 38 -0.63 -11.26 -18.48
N LEU A 39 -0.59 -10.50 -17.40
CA LEU A 39 0.63 -10.02 -16.77
C LEU A 39 0.65 -10.41 -15.29
N ARG A 40 1.84 -10.75 -14.84
CA ARG A 40 2.15 -10.99 -13.43
C ARG A 40 3.00 -9.83 -12.92
N ILE A 41 2.52 -9.18 -11.87
CA ILE A 41 3.19 -8.04 -11.25
C ILE A 41 3.52 -8.41 -9.80
N ALA A 42 4.72 -8.08 -9.36
CA ALA A 42 5.05 -8.04 -7.94
C ALA A 42 5.08 -6.58 -7.48
N VAL A 43 4.64 -6.32 -6.26
CA VAL A 43 4.67 -4.99 -5.65
C VAL A 43 5.32 -5.08 -4.29
N MET A 44 6.28 -4.22 -4.04
CA MET A 44 6.95 -4.03 -2.77
C MET A 44 6.90 -2.54 -2.40
N SER A 45 6.93 -2.23 -1.12
CA SER A 45 6.99 -0.87 -0.62
C SER A 45 7.84 -0.77 0.63
N ASP A 46 8.29 0.44 0.93
CA ASP A 46 8.89 0.76 2.21
C ASP A 46 9.98 -0.22 2.61
N LEU A 47 10.95 -0.37 1.69
CA LEU A 47 12.07 -1.32 1.86
C LEU A 47 13.00 -0.88 2.98
N HIS A 48 13.09 0.41 3.25
CA HIS A 48 13.92 1.02 4.29
C HIS A 48 15.31 0.36 4.45
N TYR A 49 15.89 -0.04 3.33
CA TYR A 49 17.14 -0.75 3.31
C TYR A 49 18.26 0.04 4.00
N LEU A 50 18.88 -0.57 4.98
CA LEU A 50 20.10 -0.07 5.60
C LEU A 50 21.26 -1.04 5.29
N SER A 51 22.32 -0.53 4.66
CA SER A 51 23.47 -1.35 4.32
C SER A 51 24.17 -1.89 5.58
N PRO A 52 24.49 -3.20 5.63
CA PRO A 52 25.26 -3.77 6.74
C PRO A 52 26.56 -3.02 7.06
N ASP A 53 27.20 -2.42 6.05
CA ASP A 53 28.43 -1.65 6.20
C ASP A 53 28.24 -0.35 7.01
N MET A 54 26.99 0.10 7.18
CA MET A 54 26.64 1.31 7.94
C MET A 54 26.19 1.01 9.36
N ILE A 55 26.15 -0.24 9.76
CA ILE A 55 25.68 -0.72 11.07
C ILE A 55 26.85 -1.08 11.98
N ALA A 56 26.80 -0.65 13.24
CA ALA A 56 27.72 -1.07 14.28
C ALA A 56 27.00 -1.16 15.64
N ASP A 57 27.56 -1.92 16.58
CA ASP A 57 27.06 -2.06 17.95
C ASP A 57 27.38 -0.79 18.74
N THR A 58 26.52 0.21 18.62
CA THR A 58 26.69 1.54 19.22
C THR A 58 25.39 2.01 19.88
N ALA A 59 25.52 2.88 20.90
CA ALA A 59 24.37 3.47 21.59
C ALA A 59 23.48 4.29 20.61
N ASP A 60 24.09 4.94 19.62
CA ASP A 60 23.35 5.73 18.63
C ASP A 60 22.52 4.83 17.70
N PHE A 61 23.04 3.65 17.34
CA PHE A 61 22.29 2.69 16.54
C PHE A 61 21.18 2.02 17.36
N GLU A 62 21.48 1.63 18.61
CA GLU A 62 20.47 1.13 19.56
C GLU A 62 19.31 2.14 19.74
N HIS A 63 19.64 3.42 19.88
CA HIS A 63 18.63 4.47 19.95
C HIS A 63 17.79 4.56 18.66
N ALA A 64 18.41 4.42 17.47
CA ALA A 64 17.70 4.41 16.22
C ALA A 64 16.74 3.21 16.11
N LEU A 65 17.15 2.01 16.52
CA LEU A 65 16.31 0.82 16.56
C LEU A 65 15.11 1.00 17.50
N ASN A 66 15.34 1.53 18.70
CA ASN A 66 14.30 1.74 19.71
C ASN A 66 13.34 2.90 19.37
N SER A 67 13.71 3.74 18.40
CA SER A 67 12.87 4.87 17.93
C SER A 67 11.99 4.52 16.75
N ASP A 68 12.12 3.32 16.20
CA ASP A 68 11.43 2.88 15.00
C ASP A 68 10.91 1.43 15.17
N ARG A 69 9.98 1.03 14.31
CA ARG A 69 9.40 -0.34 14.29
C ARG A 69 9.97 -1.18 13.14
N LYS A 70 10.96 -0.67 12.44
CA LYS A 70 11.57 -1.31 11.27
C LYS A 70 12.65 -2.28 11.70
N LEU A 71 12.67 -3.45 11.09
CA LEU A 71 13.69 -4.48 11.27
C LEU A 71 14.99 -4.08 10.53
N LEU A 72 15.60 -2.96 10.95
CA LEU A 72 16.74 -2.34 10.25
C LEU A 72 17.98 -3.22 10.27
N LYS A 73 18.23 -3.90 11.39
CA LYS A 73 19.38 -4.79 11.57
C LYS A 73 19.32 -6.00 10.61
N GLU A 74 18.11 -6.49 10.40
CA GLU A 74 17.78 -7.64 9.57
C GLU A 74 17.50 -7.27 8.10
N SER A 75 17.48 -5.98 7.76
CA SER A 75 16.98 -5.46 6.49
C SER A 75 17.58 -6.15 5.27
N SER A 76 18.90 -6.38 5.28
CA SER A 76 19.59 -7.04 4.16
C SER A 76 19.15 -8.49 3.97
N ALA A 77 18.98 -9.25 5.06
CA ALA A 77 18.57 -10.65 5.00
C ALA A 77 17.09 -10.78 4.63
N ILE A 78 16.25 -9.94 5.20
CA ILE A 78 14.80 -9.93 4.87
C ILE A 78 14.62 -9.59 3.40
N LEU A 79 15.26 -8.54 2.88
CA LEU A 79 15.14 -8.17 1.47
C LEU A 79 15.68 -9.24 0.52
N TYR A 80 16.76 -9.94 0.91
CA TYR A 80 17.24 -11.09 0.14
C TYR A 80 16.11 -12.14 -0.03
N GLU A 81 15.45 -12.55 1.04
CA GLU A 81 14.35 -13.51 0.98
C GLU A 81 13.11 -12.99 0.23
N LYS A 82 12.83 -11.69 0.31
CA LYS A 82 11.77 -11.07 -0.52
C LYS A 82 12.11 -11.14 -2.00
N PHE A 83 13.36 -10.89 -2.36
CA PHE A 83 13.80 -11.05 -3.75
C PHE A 83 13.80 -12.52 -4.20
N GLU A 84 14.07 -13.49 -3.30
CA GLU A 84 13.90 -14.92 -3.61
C GLU A 84 12.41 -15.27 -3.87
N GLN A 85 11.48 -14.68 -3.12
CA GLN A 85 10.04 -14.82 -3.41
C GLN A 85 9.69 -14.27 -4.80
N VAL A 86 10.24 -13.11 -5.18
CA VAL A 86 10.06 -12.53 -6.51
C VAL A 86 10.70 -13.41 -7.59
N ARG A 87 11.92 -13.97 -7.36
CA ARG A 87 12.57 -14.91 -8.28
C ARG A 87 11.74 -16.17 -8.50
N ALA A 88 11.17 -16.72 -7.43
CA ALA A 88 10.31 -17.92 -7.51
C ALA A 88 9.01 -17.64 -8.27
N ASP A 89 8.46 -16.44 -8.13
CA ASP A 89 7.22 -16.03 -8.80
C ASP A 89 7.43 -15.68 -10.28
N LYS A 90 8.60 -15.15 -10.65
CA LYS A 90 8.96 -14.70 -12.01
C LYS A 90 7.92 -13.74 -12.59
N PRO A 91 7.67 -12.58 -11.97
CA PRO A 91 6.74 -11.61 -12.51
C PRO A 91 7.30 -10.97 -13.81
N ASP A 92 6.39 -10.40 -14.61
CA ASP A 92 6.75 -9.58 -15.77
C ASP A 92 7.20 -8.17 -15.33
N ILE A 93 6.64 -7.69 -14.20
CA ILE A 93 6.86 -6.34 -13.68
C ILE A 93 7.07 -6.40 -12.17
N LEU A 94 8.04 -5.64 -11.66
CA LEU A 94 8.18 -5.31 -10.25
C LEU A 94 7.95 -3.81 -10.06
N LEU A 95 7.00 -3.46 -9.20
CA LEU A 95 6.74 -2.09 -8.75
C LEU A 95 7.30 -1.90 -7.34
N VAL A 96 7.95 -0.76 -7.08
CA VAL A 96 8.39 -0.38 -5.73
C VAL A 96 7.90 1.04 -5.44
N SER A 97 6.97 1.16 -4.48
CA SER A 97 6.22 2.39 -4.20
C SER A 97 6.86 3.32 -3.17
N GLY A 98 8.19 3.42 -3.17
CA GLY A 98 8.93 4.41 -2.38
C GLY A 98 9.52 3.88 -1.07
N ASP A 99 10.16 4.79 -0.34
CA ASP A 99 10.93 4.53 0.88
C ASP A 99 11.89 3.37 0.74
N LEU A 100 12.76 3.52 -0.27
CA LEU A 100 13.70 2.48 -0.70
C LEU A 100 14.80 2.25 0.32
N THR A 101 15.24 3.33 0.99
CA THR A 101 16.32 3.28 2.00
C THR A 101 15.84 3.85 3.33
N LYS A 102 16.63 3.61 4.38
CA LYS A 102 16.25 4.04 5.74
C LYS A 102 15.95 5.54 5.79
N ASP A 103 16.88 6.37 5.34
CA ASP A 103 16.78 7.83 5.38
C ASP A 103 17.49 8.51 4.19
N GLY A 104 17.50 7.88 3.01
CA GLY A 104 18.05 8.48 1.80
C GLY A 104 19.58 8.46 1.75
N GLU A 105 20.21 7.52 2.45
CA GLU A 105 21.65 7.31 2.39
C GLU A 105 22.06 6.88 0.97
N GLN A 106 22.91 7.66 0.31
CA GLN A 106 23.29 7.43 -1.08
C GLN A 106 23.98 6.06 -1.26
N GLU A 107 24.72 5.59 -0.26
CA GLU A 107 25.37 4.28 -0.26
C GLU A 107 24.35 3.14 -0.21
N CYS A 108 23.27 3.31 0.58
CA CYS A 108 22.15 2.36 0.64
C CYS A 108 21.41 2.28 -0.69
N HIS A 109 21.09 3.43 -1.29
CA HIS A 109 20.49 3.46 -2.63
C HIS A 109 21.35 2.76 -3.68
N ALA A 110 22.66 3.01 -3.67
CA ALA A 110 23.59 2.39 -4.61
C ALA A 110 23.67 0.86 -4.43
N ALA A 111 23.62 0.38 -3.19
CA ALA A 111 23.63 -1.04 -2.88
C ALA A 111 22.31 -1.72 -3.28
N LEU A 112 21.18 -1.09 -2.96
CA LEU A 112 19.85 -1.59 -3.34
C LEU A 112 19.67 -1.63 -4.86
N ALA A 113 20.07 -0.56 -5.57
CA ALA A 113 20.00 -0.51 -7.04
C ALA A 113 20.76 -1.68 -7.69
N LYS A 114 21.92 -2.08 -7.16
CA LYS A 114 22.66 -3.27 -7.62
C LYS A 114 21.87 -4.56 -7.41
N GLN A 115 21.19 -4.70 -6.26
CA GLN A 115 20.36 -5.88 -5.98
C GLN A 115 19.18 -5.95 -6.94
N LEU A 116 18.51 -4.83 -7.23
CA LEU A 116 17.41 -4.77 -8.19
C LEU A 116 17.88 -5.06 -9.63
N GLN A 117 19.05 -4.55 -10.04
CA GLN A 117 19.66 -4.89 -11.33
C GLN A 117 20.01 -6.38 -11.42
N GLN A 118 20.52 -6.98 -10.34
CA GLN A 118 20.77 -8.42 -10.29
C GLN A 118 19.47 -9.22 -10.43
N LEU A 119 18.40 -8.81 -9.73
CA LEU A 119 17.08 -9.42 -9.86
C LEU A 119 16.55 -9.37 -11.31
N GLN A 120 16.76 -8.24 -12.00
CA GLN A 120 16.39 -8.07 -13.41
C GLN A 120 17.20 -9.01 -14.35
N GLN A 121 18.47 -9.29 -14.02
CA GLN A 121 19.28 -10.26 -14.75
C GLN A 121 18.85 -11.70 -14.47
N ASP A 122 18.46 -12.02 -13.26
CA ASP A 122 18.05 -13.36 -12.82
C ASP A 122 16.67 -13.76 -13.40
N ILE A 123 15.81 -12.78 -13.69
CA ILE A 123 14.47 -12.98 -14.27
C ILE A 123 14.41 -12.36 -15.66
N PRO A 124 14.64 -13.15 -16.72
CA PRO A 124 14.64 -12.63 -18.08
C PRO A 124 13.31 -11.97 -18.46
N GLY A 125 13.38 -10.71 -18.90
CA GLY A 125 12.21 -9.93 -19.29
C GLY A 125 11.58 -9.09 -18.17
N LEU A 126 11.99 -9.26 -16.93
CA LEU A 126 11.50 -8.46 -15.81
C LEU A 126 11.72 -6.96 -16.05
N LYS A 127 10.64 -6.18 -15.92
CA LYS A 127 10.69 -4.72 -15.87
C LYS A 127 10.55 -4.26 -14.43
N ILE A 128 11.42 -3.35 -14.01
CA ILE A 128 11.41 -2.80 -12.65
C ILE A 128 11.11 -1.30 -12.73
N TYR A 129 10.13 -0.85 -11.96
CA TYR A 129 9.79 0.56 -11.82
C TYR A 129 9.79 0.93 -10.34
N VAL A 130 10.55 1.96 -10.00
CA VAL A 130 10.66 2.49 -8.66
C VAL A 130 10.26 3.96 -8.65
N ILE A 131 9.66 4.42 -7.58
CA ILE A 131 9.49 5.84 -7.28
C ILE A 131 10.10 6.13 -5.91
N ASN A 132 10.44 7.38 -5.63
CA ASN A 132 10.93 7.78 -4.31
C ASN A 132 9.80 7.89 -3.29
N GLY A 133 10.12 7.58 -2.03
CA GLY A 133 9.31 7.94 -0.87
C GLY A 133 9.89 9.16 -0.12
N ASN A 134 9.22 9.55 0.96
CA ASN A 134 9.62 10.73 1.73
C ASN A 134 10.96 10.55 2.48
N HIS A 135 11.36 9.30 2.75
CA HIS A 135 12.68 9.02 3.34
C HIS A 135 13.83 9.18 2.34
N ASP A 136 13.61 9.05 1.03
CA ASP A 136 14.66 8.83 0.03
C ASP A 136 15.43 10.08 -0.40
N ILE A 137 14.81 11.28 -0.34
CA ILE A 137 15.39 12.50 -0.92
C ILE A 137 15.62 13.57 0.14
N ARG A 138 16.86 14.10 0.20
CA ARG A 138 17.27 15.22 1.06
C ARG A 138 16.94 15.02 2.54
N ASN A 139 16.95 13.78 3.00
CA ASN A 139 16.61 13.45 4.37
C ASN A 139 17.78 13.81 5.31
N TYR A 140 17.54 14.69 6.26
CA TYR A 140 18.55 15.12 7.24
C TYR A 140 18.85 14.05 8.30
N ASN A 141 18.05 12.99 8.39
CA ASN A 141 18.26 11.86 9.29
C ASN A 141 19.22 10.79 8.72
N ALA A 142 19.67 10.95 7.45
CA ALA A 142 20.65 10.06 6.84
C ALA A 142 21.94 9.96 7.69
N LYS A 143 22.24 8.77 8.21
CA LYS A 143 23.36 8.53 9.15
C LYS A 143 24.13 7.27 8.81
N ASN A 144 25.44 7.33 9.08
CA ASN A 144 26.30 6.18 9.18
C ASN A 144 26.58 5.90 10.67
N PHE A 145 26.20 4.71 11.14
CA PHE A 145 26.40 4.27 12.52
C PHE A 145 27.72 3.51 12.71
N ASN A 146 28.35 3.05 11.62
CA ASN A 146 29.64 2.36 11.67
C ASN A 146 30.80 3.35 11.60
N THR A 147 31.17 3.88 12.74
CA THR A 147 32.20 4.89 12.88
C THR A 147 33.23 4.48 13.94
N PRO A 148 34.52 4.90 13.83
CA PRO A 148 35.56 4.50 14.76
C PRO A 148 35.35 4.93 16.22
N ASP A 149 34.61 6.00 16.46
CA ASP A 149 34.31 6.53 17.81
C ASP A 149 32.93 6.10 18.34
N GLY A 150 32.22 5.28 17.59
CA GLY A 150 30.92 4.76 17.97
C GLY A 150 29.78 5.81 17.94
N LYS A 151 29.99 6.98 17.36
CA LYS A 151 28.97 8.01 17.21
C LYS A 151 28.44 8.04 15.78
N ALA A 152 27.14 8.11 15.64
CA ALA A 152 26.53 8.28 14.33
C ALA A 152 26.96 9.61 13.69
N VAL A 153 27.36 9.57 12.43
CA VAL A 153 27.72 10.76 11.64
C VAL A 153 26.72 10.91 10.48
N PRO A 154 26.49 12.13 9.97
CA PRO A 154 25.68 12.32 8.77
C PRO A 154 26.26 11.51 7.59
N ALA A 155 25.40 10.75 6.91
CA ALA A 155 25.72 10.11 5.64
C ALA A 155 25.54 11.07 4.47
N THR A 156 26.06 10.69 3.31
CA THR A 156 25.79 11.43 2.07
C THR A 156 24.30 11.27 1.72
N ARG A 157 23.58 12.39 1.68
CA ARG A 157 22.16 12.43 1.32
C ARG A 157 21.98 12.26 -0.18
N THR A 158 20.93 11.58 -0.58
CA THR A 158 20.52 11.47 -1.98
C THR A 158 19.73 12.70 -2.39
N HIS A 159 20.13 13.32 -3.51
CA HIS A 159 19.42 14.41 -4.18
C HIS A 159 18.65 13.86 -5.40
N PRO A 160 17.71 14.62 -5.98
CA PRO A 160 16.92 14.14 -7.12
C PRO A 160 17.77 13.67 -8.32
N GLU A 161 18.86 14.38 -8.62
CA GLU A 161 19.81 14.01 -9.67
C GLU A 161 20.61 12.73 -9.34
N ASP A 162 20.94 12.51 -8.07
CA ASP A 162 21.59 11.28 -7.61
C ASP A 162 20.65 10.10 -7.73
N PHE A 163 19.39 10.27 -7.34
CA PHE A 163 18.35 9.25 -7.47
C PHE A 163 18.21 8.79 -8.93
N LYS A 164 18.04 9.72 -9.87
CA LYS A 164 17.99 9.40 -11.30
C LYS A 164 19.25 8.70 -11.79
N ARG A 165 20.42 9.10 -11.33
CA ARG A 165 21.70 8.50 -11.71
C ARG A 165 21.85 7.08 -11.14
N ILE A 166 21.44 6.85 -9.89
CA ILE A 166 21.54 5.54 -9.23
C ILE A 166 20.54 4.55 -9.85
N TYR A 167 19.33 5.00 -10.12
CA TYR A 167 18.27 4.20 -10.76
C TYR A 167 18.17 4.43 -12.28
N ASP A 168 19.29 4.76 -12.94
CA ASP A 168 19.34 5.00 -14.38
C ASP A 168 18.79 3.83 -15.21
N PHE A 169 18.97 2.59 -14.73
CA PHE A 169 18.40 1.40 -15.36
C PHE A 169 16.85 1.41 -15.45
N VAL A 170 16.18 2.24 -14.64
CA VAL A 170 14.74 2.51 -14.74
C VAL A 170 14.50 3.69 -15.67
N TYR A 171 15.14 4.85 -15.41
CA TYR A 171 14.87 6.09 -16.17
C TYR A 171 15.33 6.02 -17.62
N SER A 172 16.34 5.19 -17.94
CA SER A 172 16.85 4.95 -19.31
C SER A 172 16.26 3.69 -19.96
N ASP A 173 15.35 2.95 -19.28
CA ASP A 173 14.69 1.80 -19.91
C ASP A 173 13.84 2.26 -21.10
N PRO A 174 13.94 1.59 -22.27
CA PRO A 174 13.19 1.96 -23.47
C PRO A 174 11.66 1.98 -23.30
N THR A 175 11.14 1.36 -22.26
CA THR A 175 9.71 1.42 -21.93
C THR A 175 9.29 2.71 -21.24
N VAL A 176 10.22 3.50 -20.71
CA VAL A 176 9.95 4.85 -20.18
C VAL A 176 9.82 5.82 -21.35
N ILE A 177 8.60 6.28 -21.60
CA ILE A 177 8.24 7.03 -22.81
C ILE A 177 8.12 8.54 -22.56
N ALA A 178 8.03 8.97 -21.30
CA ALA A 178 7.99 10.37 -20.90
C ALA A 178 8.49 10.56 -19.47
N THR A 179 9.08 11.73 -19.19
CA THR A 179 9.45 12.16 -17.83
C THR A 179 8.87 13.55 -17.59
N PHE A 180 8.42 13.81 -16.37
CA PHE A 180 7.98 15.14 -15.99
C PHE A 180 9.19 16.06 -15.81
N THR A 181 9.09 17.26 -16.31
CA THR A 181 10.09 18.30 -16.12
C THR A 181 9.43 19.50 -15.43
N PRO A 182 9.71 19.75 -14.16
CA PRO A 182 9.21 20.92 -13.47
C PRO A 182 9.60 22.24 -14.14
N ALA A 183 8.86 23.30 -13.87
CA ALA A 183 9.21 24.63 -14.33
C ALA A 183 10.63 25.03 -13.86
N ALA A 184 11.31 25.89 -14.61
CA ALA A 184 12.68 26.29 -14.31
C ALA A 184 12.82 26.86 -12.88
N GLY A 185 13.70 26.28 -12.09
CA GLY A 185 13.92 26.63 -10.68
C GLY A 185 12.98 25.92 -9.70
N ASN A 186 12.15 25.00 -10.18
CA ASN A 186 11.31 24.11 -9.38
C ASN A 186 11.81 22.66 -9.53
N GLU A 187 11.76 21.86 -8.46
CA GLU A 187 12.16 20.46 -8.46
C GLU A 187 11.00 19.52 -8.06
N ALA A 188 9.91 20.06 -7.50
CA ALA A 188 8.77 19.28 -7.01
C ALA A 188 8.19 18.38 -8.11
N GLY A 189 8.06 17.09 -7.81
CA GLY A 189 7.54 16.09 -8.74
C GLY A 189 8.52 15.66 -9.84
N GLY A 190 9.77 16.15 -9.78
CA GLY A 190 10.76 15.98 -10.84
C GLY A 190 11.22 14.56 -11.11
N LEU A 191 10.90 13.60 -10.23
CA LEU A 191 11.22 12.19 -10.39
C LEU A 191 10.09 11.39 -11.08
N SER A 192 8.99 12.04 -11.46
CA SER A 192 7.84 11.40 -12.11
C SER A 192 8.13 11.00 -13.57
N TYR A 193 7.60 9.87 -13.99
CA TYR A 193 7.74 9.35 -15.35
C TYR A 193 6.55 8.50 -15.78
N VAL A 194 6.46 8.24 -17.09
CA VAL A 194 5.49 7.32 -17.70
C VAL A 194 6.23 6.17 -18.33
N ALA A 195 5.83 4.95 -17.99
CA ALA A 195 6.33 3.74 -18.60
C ALA A 195 5.20 3.02 -19.37
N ARG A 196 5.56 2.36 -20.47
CA ARG A 196 4.68 1.49 -21.25
C ARG A 196 5.37 0.13 -21.42
N PRO A 197 5.32 -0.73 -20.37
CA PRO A 197 6.04 -2.01 -20.36
C PRO A 197 5.64 -2.95 -21.47
N VAL A 198 4.35 -2.94 -21.82
CA VAL A 198 3.76 -3.72 -22.90
C VAL A 198 2.68 -2.88 -23.61
N GLU A 199 2.30 -3.30 -24.79
CA GLU A 199 1.14 -2.73 -25.48
C GLU A 199 -0.13 -2.97 -24.64
N GLY A 200 -0.95 -1.93 -24.48
CA GLY A 200 -2.19 -2.00 -23.69
C GLY A 200 -2.04 -1.66 -22.21
N LEU A 201 -0.83 -1.38 -21.68
CA LEU A 201 -0.60 -0.97 -20.30
C LEU A 201 0.31 0.26 -20.24
N THR A 202 -0.16 1.29 -19.55
CA THR A 202 0.63 2.47 -19.17
C THR A 202 0.72 2.56 -17.66
N ILE A 203 1.92 2.77 -17.12
CA ILE A 203 2.22 3.03 -15.71
C ILE A 203 2.66 4.48 -15.59
N ILE A 204 2.05 5.25 -14.70
CA ILE A 204 2.45 6.63 -14.38
C ILE A 204 3.03 6.62 -12.96
N ALA A 205 4.34 6.76 -12.86
CA ALA A 205 5.03 6.92 -11.58
C ALA A 205 5.04 8.39 -11.19
N MET A 206 4.54 8.70 -10.01
CA MET A 206 4.31 10.06 -9.52
C MET A 206 5.13 10.34 -8.26
N ASP A 207 6.01 11.32 -8.35
CA ASP A 207 6.77 11.82 -7.20
C ASP A 207 5.90 12.77 -6.38
N THR A 208 5.32 12.24 -5.33
CA THR A 208 4.44 12.96 -4.40
C THR A 208 5.18 13.56 -3.21
N CYS A 209 6.51 13.40 -3.14
CA CYS A 209 7.28 13.76 -1.95
C CYS A 209 7.58 15.25 -1.89
N ARG A 210 7.72 15.74 -0.66
CA ARG A 210 8.01 17.15 -0.36
C ARG A 210 9.44 17.26 0.15
N TYR A 211 10.30 17.80 -0.68
CA TYR A 211 11.75 17.93 -0.41
C TYR A 211 12.38 19.19 -1.06
N SER A 212 11.58 20.05 -1.64
CA SER A 212 12.05 21.26 -2.32
C SER A 212 11.31 22.50 -1.83
N LYS A 213 11.93 23.67 -1.98
CA LYS A 213 11.36 24.97 -1.55
C LYS A 213 9.95 25.22 -2.06
N GLU A 214 9.62 24.66 -3.22
CA GLU A 214 8.35 24.87 -3.89
C GLU A 214 7.22 24.08 -3.24
N ASN A 215 7.53 22.98 -2.53
CA ASN A 215 6.50 22.09 -1.99
C ASN A 215 6.63 21.79 -0.49
N THR A 216 7.69 22.22 0.19
CA THR A 216 7.79 22.10 1.65
C THR A 216 6.99 23.18 2.37
N SER A 217 6.52 22.88 3.59
CA SER A 217 5.67 23.81 4.37
C SER A 217 6.41 25.06 4.85
N ASN A 218 7.73 24.94 5.04
CA ASN A 218 8.61 26.02 5.53
C ASN A 218 9.50 26.64 4.43
N GLY A 219 9.36 26.17 3.19
CA GLY A 219 10.13 26.67 2.05
C GLY A 219 11.61 26.29 2.11
N THR A 220 11.96 25.18 2.74
CA THR A 220 13.34 24.63 2.77
C THR A 220 13.51 23.48 1.77
N ASP A 221 14.77 23.17 1.45
CA ASP A 221 15.13 21.99 0.63
C ASP A 221 15.38 20.76 1.50
N GLU A 222 14.46 20.47 2.42
CA GLU A 222 14.54 19.32 3.32
C GLU A 222 13.26 18.49 3.21
N HIS A 223 13.37 17.18 3.42
CA HIS A 223 12.24 16.28 3.33
C HIS A 223 11.15 16.59 4.37
N GLU A 224 9.91 16.30 4.02
CA GLU A 224 8.75 16.29 4.91
C GLU A 224 8.00 14.95 4.73
N THR A 225 7.33 14.50 5.81
CA THR A 225 6.53 13.26 5.79
C THR A 225 5.32 13.36 4.85
N SER A 226 4.71 14.53 4.75
CA SER A 226 3.46 14.71 3.97
C SER A 226 3.71 14.69 2.46
N GLY A 227 2.72 14.19 1.71
CA GLY A 227 2.69 14.20 0.25
C GLY A 227 2.03 15.45 -0.36
N ALA A 228 2.48 15.85 -1.56
CA ALA A 228 1.83 16.87 -2.37
C ALA A 228 2.10 16.68 -3.86
N ILE A 229 1.10 16.97 -4.67
CA ILE A 229 1.19 17.02 -6.14
C ILE A 229 1.02 18.47 -6.56
N SER A 230 2.00 19.00 -7.34
CA SER A 230 1.90 20.35 -7.89
C SER A 230 0.85 20.41 -9.00
N ALA A 231 0.23 21.57 -9.20
CA ALA A 231 -0.76 21.74 -10.27
C ALA A 231 -0.21 21.42 -11.68
N ASP A 232 1.09 21.67 -11.91
CA ASP A 232 1.72 21.33 -13.19
C ASP A 232 1.90 19.82 -13.34
N LEU A 233 2.29 19.11 -12.27
CA LEU A 233 2.40 17.65 -12.29
C LEU A 233 1.02 17.01 -12.45
N GLU A 234 0.02 17.46 -11.69
CA GLU A 234 -1.35 16.98 -11.79
C GLU A 234 -1.90 17.10 -13.21
N LYS A 235 -1.75 18.27 -13.81
CA LYS A 235 -2.14 18.50 -15.21
C LYS A 235 -1.42 17.56 -16.16
N TRP A 236 -0.11 17.37 -15.97
CA TRP A 236 0.69 16.46 -16.80
C TRP A 236 0.22 15.01 -16.65
N VAL A 237 -0.08 14.55 -15.44
CA VAL A 237 -0.62 13.20 -15.19
C VAL A 237 -1.96 12.99 -15.92
N ILE A 238 -2.87 13.97 -15.85
CA ILE A 238 -4.16 13.93 -16.56
C ILE A 238 -3.92 13.87 -18.09
N GLU A 239 -3.01 14.67 -18.63
CA GLU A 239 -2.68 14.66 -20.06
C GLU A 239 -2.07 13.31 -20.50
N GLN A 240 -1.16 12.71 -19.70
CA GLN A 240 -0.58 11.39 -19.98
C GLN A 240 -1.64 10.29 -19.88
N THR A 241 -2.52 10.36 -18.90
CA THR A 241 -3.64 9.43 -18.74
C THR A 241 -4.56 9.48 -19.96
N ALA A 242 -4.97 10.67 -20.38
CA ALA A 242 -5.81 10.85 -21.57
C ALA A 242 -5.13 10.33 -22.85
N ALA A 243 -3.83 10.58 -23.02
CA ALA A 243 -3.06 10.08 -24.13
C ALA A 243 -2.96 8.54 -24.14
N ALA A 244 -2.80 7.91 -22.97
CA ALA A 244 -2.78 6.46 -22.81
C ALA A 244 -4.16 5.85 -23.13
N LYS A 245 -5.24 6.43 -22.61
CA LYS A 245 -6.62 5.99 -22.91
C LYS A 245 -6.94 6.12 -24.40
N ALA A 246 -6.45 7.16 -25.07
CA ALA A 246 -6.63 7.32 -26.54
C ALA A 246 -5.95 6.19 -27.33
N ARG A 247 -4.88 5.57 -26.79
CA ARG A 247 -4.24 4.37 -27.36
C ARG A 247 -4.93 3.06 -26.98
N GLY A 248 -5.97 3.09 -26.15
CA GLY A 248 -6.62 1.91 -25.59
C GLY A 248 -5.88 1.26 -24.43
N ASP A 249 -4.88 1.93 -23.85
CA ASP A 249 -4.13 1.39 -22.70
C ASP A 249 -4.97 1.42 -21.42
N LEU A 250 -4.80 0.42 -20.57
CA LEU A 250 -5.12 0.52 -19.14
C LEU A 250 -4.09 1.45 -18.50
N VAL A 251 -4.53 2.29 -17.59
CA VAL A 251 -3.64 3.21 -16.86
C VAL A 251 -3.65 2.88 -15.38
N ILE A 252 -2.47 2.63 -14.84
CA ILE A 252 -2.24 2.45 -13.42
C ILE A 252 -1.22 3.47 -12.90
N GLY A 253 -1.40 3.93 -11.66
CA GLY A 253 -0.47 4.82 -10.96
C GLY A 253 0.50 4.04 -10.09
N LEU A 254 1.65 4.65 -9.81
CA LEU A 254 2.64 4.22 -8.83
C LEU A 254 3.11 5.46 -8.07
N GLU A 255 2.87 5.53 -6.78
CA GLU A 255 3.32 6.64 -5.93
C GLU A 255 3.51 6.18 -4.50
N HIS A 256 3.96 7.08 -3.62
CA HIS A 256 4.27 6.71 -2.24
C HIS A 256 3.11 7.00 -1.29
N HIS A 257 2.53 8.21 -1.33
CA HIS A 257 1.45 8.62 -0.43
C HIS A 257 0.07 8.23 -0.98
N GLY A 258 -0.88 7.93 -0.08
CA GLY A 258 -2.24 7.54 -0.46
C GLY A 258 -3.06 8.63 -1.14
N LEU A 259 -3.97 8.23 -2.03
CA LEU A 259 -4.99 9.06 -2.68
C LEU A 259 -6.40 8.76 -2.20
N VAL A 260 -6.62 7.64 -1.54
CA VAL A 260 -7.90 7.29 -0.91
C VAL A 260 -7.63 6.93 0.54
N PRO A 261 -8.36 7.48 1.52
CA PRO A 261 -8.16 7.09 2.92
C PRO A 261 -8.38 5.59 3.12
N HIS A 262 -7.44 4.94 3.79
CA HIS A 262 -7.46 3.51 4.08
C HIS A 262 -8.31 3.19 5.30
N PHE A 263 -8.57 4.17 6.17
CA PHE A 263 -9.56 4.06 7.24
C PHE A 263 -10.22 5.43 7.54
N ASP A 264 -11.45 5.42 8.06
CA ASP A 264 -12.34 6.59 8.14
C ASP A 264 -11.73 7.83 8.79
N VAL A 265 -10.93 7.67 9.82
CA VAL A 265 -10.37 8.80 10.58
C VAL A 265 -8.96 9.18 10.17
N GLU A 266 -8.36 8.50 9.23
CA GLU A 266 -7.02 8.78 8.73
C GLU A 266 -6.82 10.26 8.36
N PRO A 267 -7.71 10.91 7.58
CA PRO A 267 -7.55 12.32 7.23
C PRO A 267 -7.53 13.26 8.44
N THR A 268 -8.05 12.81 9.58
CA THR A 268 -8.14 13.61 10.81
C THR A 268 -6.93 13.41 11.72
N ILE A 269 -6.45 12.18 11.86
CA ILE A 269 -5.41 11.82 12.83
C ILE A 269 -4.03 11.65 12.21
N LEU A 270 -3.97 11.21 10.97
CA LEU A 270 -2.75 10.92 10.23
C LEU A 270 -2.76 11.54 8.80
N PRO A 271 -3.14 12.83 8.64
CA PRO A 271 -3.29 13.43 7.30
C PRO A 271 -1.98 13.46 6.50
N MET A 272 -0.83 13.24 7.15
CA MET A 272 0.48 13.21 6.49
C MET A 272 0.69 11.97 5.62
N TYR A 273 -0.12 10.93 5.76
CA TYR A 273 -0.01 9.73 4.93
C TYR A 273 -0.74 9.88 3.59
N LEU A 274 -1.63 10.86 3.49
CA LEU A 274 -2.35 11.18 2.26
C LEU A 274 -1.70 12.34 1.50
N VAL A 275 -1.84 12.34 0.18
CA VAL A 275 -1.49 13.50 -0.65
C VAL A 275 -2.38 14.70 -0.29
N ASN A 276 -1.80 15.88 -0.15
CA ASN A 276 -2.56 17.10 0.10
C ASN A 276 -3.59 17.35 -1.01
N GLY A 277 -4.90 17.37 -0.65
CA GLY A 277 -5.99 17.52 -1.60
C GLY A 277 -6.37 16.23 -2.34
N TYR A 278 -6.02 15.09 -1.77
CA TYR A 278 -6.25 13.73 -2.29
C TYR A 278 -7.66 13.51 -2.87
N GLU A 279 -8.72 13.96 -2.18
CA GLU A 279 -10.12 13.76 -2.63
C GLU A 279 -10.38 14.30 -4.03
N ARG A 280 -9.87 15.50 -4.33
CA ARG A 280 -10.03 16.13 -5.63
C ARG A 280 -9.16 15.45 -6.68
N ILE A 281 -7.89 15.20 -6.33
CA ILE A 281 -6.90 14.59 -7.22
C ILE A 281 -7.34 13.19 -7.65
N ALA A 282 -7.77 12.36 -6.70
CA ALA A 282 -8.27 11.01 -6.99
C ALA A 282 -9.49 11.05 -7.92
N GLN A 283 -10.45 11.99 -7.71
CA GLN A 283 -11.58 12.17 -8.62
C GLN A 283 -11.12 12.55 -10.03
N GLU A 284 -10.20 13.50 -10.17
CA GLU A 284 -9.72 13.97 -11.47
C GLU A 284 -8.94 12.88 -12.21
N TYR A 285 -8.13 12.08 -11.51
CA TYR A 285 -7.40 10.95 -12.09
C TYR A 285 -8.34 9.83 -12.53
N ALA A 286 -9.31 9.47 -11.70
CA ALA A 286 -10.33 8.48 -12.04
C ALA A 286 -11.17 8.92 -13.25
N ASP A 287 -11.59 10.18 -13.29
CA ASP A 287 -12.39 10.73 -14.38
C ASP A 287 -11.57 10.90 -15.68
N ALA A 288 -10.24 11.04 -15.58
CA ALA A 288 -9.33 10.99 -16.72
C ALA A 288 -9.11 9.54 -17.23
N GLY A 289 -9.39 8.52 -16.42
CA GLY A 289 -9.33 7.11 -16.78
C GLY A 289 -8.22 6.28 -16.13
N MET A 290 -7.58 6.78 -15.06
CA MET A 290 -6.75 5.98 -14.17
C MET A 290 -7.66 5.18 -13.24
N SER A 291 -7.50 3.85 -13.18
CA SER A 291 -8.42 2.99 -12.42
C SER A 291 -7.86 2.56 -11.08
N VAL A 292 -6.53 2.57 -10.92
CA VAL A 292 -5.85 2.07 -9.73
C VAL A 292 -4.51 2.78 -9.55
N VAL A 293 -4.13 2.97 -8.30
CA VAL A 293 -2.79 3.40 -7.89
C VAL A 293 -2.22 2.38 -6.89
N PHE A 294 -0.90 2.15 -6.96
CA PHE A 294 -0.15 1.38 -5.97
C PHE A 294 0.62 2.35 -5.09
N THR A 295 0.43 2.22 -3.78
CA THR A 295 0.96 3.13 -2.75
C THR A 295 1.70 2.39 -1.65
N GLY A 296 2.23 3.12 -0.67
CA GLY A 296 2.90 2.63 0.53
C GLY A 296 2.76 3.63 1.67
N HIS A 297 3.87 3.96 2.35
CA HIS A 297 4.01 5.01 3.36
C HIS A 297 3.41 4.70 4.73
N MET A 298 2.15 4.28 4.84
CA MET A 298 1.56 3.91 6.13
C MET A 298 2.04 2.55 6.65
N HIS A 299 2.67 1.76 5.79
CA HIS A 299 3.12 0.40 6.04
C HIS A 299 1.98 -0.61 6.23
N ALA A 300 0.74 -0.26 5.84
CA ALA A 300 -0.41 -1.14 5.94
C ALA A 300 -0.62 -1.96 4.67
N VAL A 301 -1.28 -3.09 4.83
CA VAL A 301 -1.78 -3.92 3.74
C VAL A 301 -3.25 -3.62 3.59
N ASP A 302 -3.61 -2.75 2.67
CA ASP A 302 -5.00 -2.30 2.51
C ASP A 302 -5.36 -2.08 1.04
N ILE A 303 -6.64 -2.14 0.71
CA ILE A 303 -7.21 -1.81 -0.59
C ILE A 303 -8.39 -0.87 -0.39
N ALA A 304 -8.16 0.41 -0.55
CA ALA A 304 -9.20 1.42 -0.48
C ALA A 304 -9.84 1.69 -1.84
N ALA A 305 -11.12 2.06 -1.85
CA ALA A 305 -11.83 2.39 -3.08
C ALA A 305 -12.72 3.61 -2.92
N MET A 306 -12.80 4.41 -3.97
CA MET A 306 -13.77 5.49 -4.07
C MET A 306 -14.50 5.45 -5.40
N THR A 307 -15.72 5.99 -5.43
CA THR A 307 -16.48 6.18 -6.67
C THR A 307 -16.69 7.66 -6.91
N THR A 308 -16.30 8.14 -8.08
CA THR A 308 -16.47 9.54 -8.46
C THR A 308 -17.92 9.89 -8.71
N LYS A 309 -18.22 11.18 -8.79
CA LYS A 309 -19.56 11.66 -9.17
C LYS A 309 -19.97 11.24 -10.59
N ALA A 310 -19.01 10.96 -11.45
CA ALA A 310 -19.23 10.43 -12.81
C ALA A 310 -19.50 8.91 -12.82
N GLY A 311 -19.32 8.22 -11.69
CA GLY A 311 -19.53 6.79 -11.56
C GLY A 311 -18.28 5.94 -11.86
N ASN A 312 -17.09 6.56 -11.97
CA ASN A 312 -15.83 5.84 -12.13
C ASN A 312 -15.33 5.38 -10.76
N THR A 313 -14.89 4.13 -10.66
CA THR A 313 -14.26 3.60 -9.44
C THR A 313 -12.75 3.73 -9.54
N PHE A 314 -12.13 4.19 -8.46
CA PHE A 314 -10.69 4.33 -8.31
C PHE A 314 -10.25 3.52 -7.08
N TYR A 315 -9.22 2.72 -7.24
CA TYR A 315 -8.66 1.88 -6.19
C TYR A 315 -7.28 2.41 -5.79
N ASP A 316 -7.05 2.49 -4.49
CA ASP A 316 -5.73 2.71 -3.90
C ASP A 316 -5.32 1.39 -3.24
N ILE A 317 -4.20 0.81 -3.71
CA ILE A 317 -3.70 -0.49 -3.25
C ILE A 317 -2.41 -0.23 -2.49
N GLU A 318 -2.54 -0.08 -1.18
CA GLU A 318 -1.41 0.12 -0.30
C GLU A 318 -0.69 -1.21 -0.05
N THR A 319 0.63 -1.17 -0.13
CA THR A 319 1.50 -2.30 0.17
C THR A 319 2.28 -2.02 1.44
N GLY A 320 2.16 -2.91 2.42
CA GLY A 320 2.87 -2.79 3.68
C GLY A 320 4.39 -2.84 3.52
N SER A 321 5.11 -2.33 4.50
CA SER A 321 6.57 -2.30 4.50
C SER A 321 7.20 -3.71 4.50
N ALA A 322 8.23 -3.88 3.72
CA ALA A 322 9.02 -5.11 3.71
C ALA A 322 9.69 -5.40 5.07
N LEU A 323 9.87 -4.39 5.92
CA LEU A 323 10.59 -4.47 7.20
C LEU A 323 9.73 -4.21 8.45
N THR A 324 8.42 -4.07 8.31
CA THR A 324 7.50 -4.00 9.45
C THR A 324 6.44 -5.10 9.34
N TYR A 325 5.87 -5.49 10.48
CA TYR A 325 4.79 -6.48 10.49
C TYR A 325 3.70 -6.14 9.46
N PRO A 326 3.24 -7.09 8.64
CA PRO A 326 3.63 -8.50 8.55
C PRO A 326 4.76 -8.78 7.54
N CYS A 327 5.54 -7.80 7.11
CA CYS A 327 6.61 -7.91 6.12
C CYS A 327 6.11 -8.51 4.78
N PRO A 328 5.18 -7.88 4.09
CA PRO A 328 4.52 -8.46 2.92
C PRO A 328 5.29 -8.28 1.62
N VAL A 329 4.90 -9.07 0.61
CA VAL A 329 5.05 -8.78 -0.83
C VAL A 329 3.67 -8.99 -1.45
N ARG A 330 3.18 -8.04 -2.25
CA ARG A 330 1.97 -8.22 -3.03
C ARG A 330 2.29 -8.84 -4.39
N PHE A 331 1.41 -9.72 -4.84
CA PHE A 331 1.45 -10.31 -6.15
C PHE A 331 0.12 -10.04 -6.86
N VAL A 332 0.20 -9.51 -8.07
CA VAL A 332 -0.95 -9.08 -8.84
C VAL A 332 -0.97 -9.82 -10.17
N ASP A 333 -2.11 -10.45 -10.47
CA ASP A 333 -2.40 -10.99 -11.80
C ASP A 333 -3.33 -10.02 -12.52
N LEU A 334 -2.84 -9.38 -13.58
CA LEU A 334 -3.59 -8.43 -14.40
C LEU A 334 -3.97 -9.09 -15.73
N ARG A 335 -5.26 -9.22 -15.99
CA ARG A 335 -5.75 -9.86 -17.18
C ARG A 335 -6.78 -9.00 -17.92
N ARG A 336 -6.55 -8.78 -19.19
CA ARG A 336 -7.51 -8.17 -20.11
C ARG A 336 -7.83 -9.15 -21.24
N SER A 337 -9.10 -9.32 -21.55
CA SER A 337 -9.54 -10.15 -22.67
C SER A 337 -10.72 -9.49 -23.40
N THR A 338 -10.75 -9.68 -24.72
CA THR A 338 -11.85 -9.20 -25.57
C THR A 338 -12.55 -10.38 -26.20
N VAL A 339 -13.82 -10.60 -25.84
CA VAL A 339 -14.66 -11.70 -26.37
C VAL A 339 -15.95 -11.10 -26.94
N GLY A 340 -16.26 -11.43 -28.18
CA GLY A 340 -17.49 -10.93 -28.84
C GLY A 340 -17.52 -9.41 -29.03
N GLY A 341 -16.37 -8.73 -28.92
CA GLY A 341 -16.27 -7.27 -28.99
C GLY A 341 -16.42 -6.55 -27.66
N GLU A 342 -16.63 -7.30 -26.57
CA GLU A 342 -16.65 -6.77 -25.19
C GLU A 342 -15.30 -7.02 -24.54
N THR A 343 -14.68 -5.96 -23.99
CA THR A 343 -13.43 -6.02 -23.26
C THR A 343 -13.69 -6.05 -21.76
N SER A 344 -13.01 -6.95 -21.07
CA SER A 344 -13.00 -7.00 -19.59
C SER A 344 -11.57 -7.03 -19.09
N THR A 345 -11.30 -6.23 -18.06
CA THR A 345 -10.01 -6.18 -17.36
C THR A 345 -10.22 -6.47 -15.89
N TYR A 346 -9.57 -7.49 -15.39
CA TYR A 346 -9.56 -7.82 -13.97
C TYR A 346 -8.16 -7.87 -13.41
N MET A 347 -8.07 -7.54 -12.13
CA MET A 347 -6.87 -7.56 -11.35
C MET A 347 -7.11 -8.44 -10.12
N SER A 348 -6.30 -9.48 -9.94
CA SER A 348 -6.31 -10.28 -8.72
C SER A 348 -5.09 -9.95 -7.89
N VAL A 349 -5.29 -9.40 -6.70
CA VAL A 349 -4.25 -9.04 -5.75
C VAL A 349 -4.15 -10.14 -4.71
N SER A 350 -2.94 -10.55 -4.36
CA SER A 350 -2.67 -11.46 -3.25
C SER A 350 -1.43 -11.00 -2.47
N THR A 351 -1.52 -11.09 -1.15
CA THR A 351 -0.43 -10.73 -0.23
C THR A 351 0.24 -11.99 0.28
N LYS A 352 1.57 -12.01 0.30
CA LYS A 352 2.36 -13.12 0.84
C LYS A 352 3.41 -12.59 1.82
N THR A 353 3.51 -13.26 2.95
CA THR A 353 4.61 -13.11 3.89
C THR A 353 5.65 -14.21 3.65
N HIS A 354 6.83 -14.09 4.23
CA HIS A 354 7.84 -15.12 4.14
C HIS A 354 7.52 -16.26 5.13
N THR A 355 7.57 -17.50 4.64
CA THR A 355 7.28 -18.70 5.43
C THR A 355 8.48 -19.65 5.43
N GLY A 356 9.47 -19.36 6.21
CA GLY A 356 10.65 -20.21 6.33
C GLY A 356 11.70 -19.52 7.17
N PRO A 357 12.72 -20.25 7.63
CA PRO A 357 13.76 -19.66 8.45
C PRO A 357 14.63 -18.69 7.62
N ILE A 358 14.88 -17.51 8.18
CA ILE A 358 15.85 -16.55 7.65
C ILE A 358 17.12 -16.66 8.47
N HIS A 359 18.20 -17.02 7.81
CA HIS A 359 19.53 -17.04 8.41
C HIS A 359 20.25 -15.73 8.14
N TYR A 360 20.66 -15.04 9.19
CA TYR A 360 21.44 -13.81 9.02
C TYR A 360 22.57 -13.71 10.03
N THR A 361 23.58 -12.94 9.67
CA THR A 361 24.64 -12.52 10.58
C THR A 361 24.36 -11.09 10.99
N ASP A 362 24.19 -10.84 12.29
CA ASP A 362 24.01 -9.50 12.83
C ASP A 362 25.21 -8.64 12.42
N PRO A 363 24.99 -7.61 11.60
CA PRO A 363 26.11 -6.79 11.09
C PRO A 363 26.81 -5.98 12.19
N ALA A 364 26.13 -5.72 13.30
CA ALA A 364 26.70 -4.99 14.43
C ALA A 364 27.66 -5.85 15.26
N THR A 365 27.32 -7.12 15.50
CA THR A 365 28.04 -8.00 16.43
C THR A 365 28.78 -9.14 15.74
N GLY A 366 28.48 -9.45 14.49
CA GLY A 366 28.98 -10.61 13.77
C GLY A 366 28.40 -11.95 14.22
N THR A 367 27.34 -11.92 15.05
CA THR A 367 26.67 -13.12 15.58
C THR A 367 25.69 -13.67 14.57
N ALA A 368 25.71 -15.01 14.37
CA ALA A 368 24.73 -15.68 13.52
C ALA A 368 23.41 -15.87 14.26
N HIS A 369 22.32 -15.56 13.59
CA HIS A 369 20.94 -15.68 14.06
C HIS A 369 20.05 -16.41 13.06
N VAL A 370 18.92 -16.91 13.55
CA VAL A 370 17.86 -17.51 12.74
C VAL A 370 16.53 -16.89 13.18
N ILE A 371 15.77 -16.40 12.22
CA ILE A 371 14.38 -16.02 12.40
C ILE A 371 13.55 -17.19 11.87
N ASP A 372 12.91 -17.95 12.75
CA ASP A 372 12.15 -19.15 12.35
C ASP A 372 10.85 -18.78 11.62
N ASP A 373 10.20 -17.71 12.02
CA ASP A 373 9.00 -17.14 11.40
C ASP A 373 9.11 -15.62 11.39
N LEU A 374 9.21 -15.03 10.21
CA LEU A 374 9.38 -13.59 10.06
C LEU A 374 8.17 -12.80 10.56
N THR A 375 6.97 -13.32 10.33
CA THR A 375 5.74 -12.63 10.73
C THR A 375 5.62 -12.54 12.24
N GLU A 376 5.87 -13.65 12.95
CA GLU A 376 5.87 -13.66 14.42
C GLU A 376 7.02 -12.82 14.99
N TYR A 377 8.20 -12.91 14.40
CA TYR A 377 9.34 -12.06 14.79
C TYR A 377 9.02 -10.57 14.65
N ALA A 378 8.48 -10.16 13.52
CA ALA A 378 8.11 -8.77 13.26
C ALA A 378 6.95 -8.28 14.18
N ARG A 379 6.07 -9.19 14.61
CA ARG A 379 4.99 -8.87 15.54
C ARG A 379 5.49 -8.37 16.90
N GLU A 380 6.65 -8.84 17.33
CA GLU A 380 7.29 -8.41 18.59
C GLU A 380 7.82 -6.97 18.53
N PHE A 381 8.03 -6.42 17.31
CA PHE A 381 8.48 -5.05 17.05
C PHE A 381 7.31 -4.04 16.92
N GLY A 382 6.29 -4.18 17.74
CA GLY A 382 5.21 -3.21 17.86
C GLY A 382 5.60 -1.96 18.65
N PHE A 383 4.59 -1.22 19.10
CA PHE A 383 4.81 -0.10 20.02
C PHE A 383 5.41 -0.61 21.33
N SER A 384 6.46 0.06 21.79
CA SER A 384 7.04 -0.12 23.13
C SER A 384 6.87 1.15 23.96
N THR A 385 6.98 1.03 25.28
CA THR A 385 6.97 2.21 26.16
C THR A 385 8.13 3.15 25.84
N ASP A 386 9.30 2.63 25.48
CA ASP A 386 10.47 3.44 25.13
C ASP A 386 10.27 4.23 23.84
N MET A 387 9.68 3.61 22.84
CA MET A 387 9.27 4.30 21.61
C MET A 387 8.21 5.38 21.90
N LEU A 388 7.19 5.06 22.68
CA LEU A 388 6.14 6.01 23.04
C LEU A 388 6.70 7.20 23.80
N LYS A 389 7.65 7.00 24.74
CA LYS A 389 8.34 8.09 25.45
C LYS A 389 9.09 9.02 24.51
N THR A 390 9.71 8.47 23.46
CA THR A 390 10.46 9.26 22.48
C THR A 390 9.57 10.25 21.71
N VAL A 391 8.34 9.83 21.35
CA VAL A 391 7.43 10.65 20.53
C VAL A 391 6.35 11.39 21.32
N ALA A 392 6.06 10.95 22.55
CA ALA A 392 4.90 11.42 23.31
C ALA A 392 4.94 12.90 23.67
N GLY A 393 6.12 13.45 23.96
CA GLY A 393 6.26 14.86 24.32
C GLY A 393 5.75 15.80 23.22
N ASP A 394 6.06 15.49 21.99
CA ASP A 394 5.65 16.29 20.82
C ASP A 394 4.19 16.00 20.42
N PHE A 395 3.74 14.75 20.56
CA PHE A 395 2.33 14.41 20.40
C PHE A 395 1.44 15.17 21.39
N VAL A 396 1.80 15.19 22.68
CA VAL A 396 1.06 15.92 23.71
C VAL A 396 0.99 17.41 23.40
N LYS A 397 2.09 18.03 23.00
CA LYS A 397 2.12 19.44 22.59
C LYS A 397 1.25 19.69 21.35
N SER A 398 1.34 18.84 20.34
CA SER A 398 0.55 18.95 19.12
C SER A 398 -0.95 18.76 19.38
N PHE A 399 -1.31 17.73 20.13
CA PHE A 399 -2.70 17.42 20.45
C PHE A 399 -3.36 18.52 21.31
N PHE A 400 -2.73 18.87 22.43
CA PHE A 400 -3.28 19.90 23.32
C PHE A 400 -3.16 21.31 22.73
N GLY A 401 -2.17 21.56 21.85
CA GLY A 401 -2.00 22.83 21.17
C GLY A 401 -3.20 23.25 20.31
N LYS A 402 -4.01 22.29 19.86
CA LYS A 402 -5.30 22.57 19.19
C LYS A 402 -6.35 23.20 20.11
N TYR A 403 -6.25 22.96 21.41
CA TYR A 403 -7.24 23.37 22.40
C TYR A 403 -6.71 24.32 23.45
N LEU A 404 -5.40 24.28 23.75
CA LEU A 404 -4.73 25.04 24.79
C LEU A 404 -3.35 25.49 24.28
N PRO A 405 -2.88 26.71 24.62
CA PRO A 405 -1.50 27.10 24.35
C PRO A 405 -0.50 26.12 25.01
N ASN A 406 0.58 25.78 24.29
CA ASN A 406 1.56 24.78 24.72
C ASN A 406 2.33 25.12 26.02
N ASP A 407 2.34 26.39 26.41
CA ASP A 407 2.96 26.89 27.63
C ASP A 407 2.02 26.90 28.84
N THR A 408 0.76 26.43 28.68
CA THR A 408 -0.17 26.35 29.79
C THR A 408 0.25 25.29 30.81
N TRP A 409 -0.08 25.56 32.09
CA TRP A 409 0.29 24.70 33.21
C TRP A 409 -0.12 23.22 33.08
N PRO A 410 -1.27 22.83 32.45
CA PRO A 410 -1.59 21.41 32.25
C PRO A 410 -0.61 20.74 31.33
N VAL A 411 -0.31 21.34 30.19
CA VAL A 411 0.58 20.77 29.16
C VAL A 411 2.00 20.63 29.69
N THR A 412 2.55 21.69 30.30
CA THR A 412 3.92 21.65 30.85
C THR A 412 4.08 20.60 31.93
N LYS A 413 3.06 20.36 32.76
CA LYS A 413 3.10 19.34 33.81
C LYS A 413 2.98 17.93 33.27
N ILE A 414 2.16 17.71 32.26
CA ILE A 414 2.06 16.40 31.58
C ILE A 414 3.40 16.07 30.92
N VAL A 415 3.97 16.99 30.14
CA VAL A 415 5.26 16.77 29.46
C VAL A 415 6.40 16.52 30.46
N ALA A 416 6.42 17.21 31.60
CA ALA A 416 7.46 17.01 32.61
C ALA A 416 7.41 15.64 33.32
N ASN A 417 6.30 14.91 33.23
CA ASN A 417 6.12 13.60 33.85
C ASN A 417 5.75 12.53 32.82
N ILE A 418 6.06 12.77 31.55
CA ILE A 418 5.53 11.97 30.43
C ILE A 418 5.95 10.49 30.50
N ASP A 419 7.20 10.22 30.90
CA ASP A 419 7.73 8.86 30.98
C ASP A 419 6.94 8.01 31.99
N GLN A 420 6.71 8.54 33.21
CA GLN A 420 5.91 7.86 34.22
C GLN A 420 4.46 7.68 33.77
N ILE A 421 3.89 8.69 33.12
CA ILE A 421 2.51 8.62 32.60
C ILE A 421 2.40 7.51 31.55
N ILE A 422 3.37 7.38 30.66
CA ILE A 422 3.37 6.33 29.63
C ILE A 422 3.45 4.95 30.26
N ASP A 423 4.39 4.74 31.19
CA ASP A 423 4.53 3.44 31.85
C ASP A 423 3.24 3.01 32.56
N ASP A 424 2.63 3.93 33.31
CA ASP A 424 1.42 3.63 34.08
C ASP A 424 0.16 3.52 33.19
N VAL A 425 0.10 4.25 32.08
CA VAL A 425 -1.00 4.15 31.10
C VAL A 425 -0.88 2.86 30.28
N ALA A 426 0.31 2.52 29.83
CA ALA A 426 0.58 1.27 29.09
C ALA A 426 0.15 0.04 29.90
N ALA A 427 0.39 0.04 31.20
CA ALA A 427 0.07 -1.04 32.13
C ALA A 427 -1.40 -1.08 32.60
N VAL A 428 -2.32 -0.28 32.03
CA VAL A 428 -3.75 -0.34 32.36
C VAL A 428 -4.32 -1.70 31.98
N PRO A 429 -4.88 -2.49 32.94
CA PRO A 429 -5.37 -3.83 32.63
C PRO A 429 -6.60 -3.80 31.71
N ILE A 430 -6.62 -4.65 30.71
CA ILE A 430 -7.77 -4.89 29.83
C ILE A 430 -8.50 -6.17 30.23
N ALA A 431 -7.94 -7.34 29.90
CA ALA A 431 -8.48 -8.65 30.27
C ALA A 431 -7.42 -9.74 30.05
N ASP A 432 -7.59 -10.90 30.66
CA ASP A 432 -6.77 -12.11 30.45
C ASP A 432 -5.25 -11.88 30.61
N GLY A 433 -4.87 -10.96 31.53
CA GLY A 433 -3.48 -10.60 31.78
C GLY A 433 -2.87 -9.66 30.74
N LYS A 434 -3.66 -9.18 29.80
CA LYS A 434 -3.29 -8.21 28.78
C LYS A 434 -3.57 -6.79 29.27
N ASP A 435 -2.76 -5.83 28.83
CA ASP A 435 -2.84 -4.42 29.17
C ASP A 435 -3.19 -3.51 27.97
N LEU A 436 -3.18 -2.22 28.19
CA LEU A 436 -3.52 -1.23 27.17
C LEU A 436 -2.49 -1.19 26.04
N LEU A 437 -1.21 -1.44 26.33
CA LEU A 437 -0.17 -1.51 25.29
C LEU A 437 -0.38 -2.73 24.39
N ASP A 438 -0.70 -3.90 24.96
CA ASP A 438 -1.09 -5.08 24.22
C ASP A 438 -2.30 -4.79 23.31
N PHE A 439 -3.32 -4.09 23.86
CA PHE A 439 -4.53 -3.74 23.12
C PHE A 439 -4.23 -2.79 21.94
N ALA A 440 -3.45 -1.74 22.18
CA ALA A 440 -3.07 -0.80 21.15
C ALA A 440 -2.24 -1.48 20.04
N ASN A 441 -1.30 -2.35 20.43
CA ASN A 441 -0.50 -3.13 19.46
C ASN A 441 -1.38 -4.05 18.63
N TRP A 442 -2.34 -4.74 19.24
CA TRP A 442 -3.24 -5.62 18.50
C TRP A 442 -4.05 -4.86 17.45
N ILE A 443 -4.68 -3.73 17.82
CA ILE A 443 -5.45 -2.88 16.89
C ILE A 443 -4.57 -2.39 15.73
N TYR A 444 -3.37 -1.91 16.06
CA TYR A 444 -2.43 -1.42 15.07
C TYR A 444 -1.98 -2.54 14.11
N GLN A 445 -1.69 -3.73 14.63
CA GLN A 445 -1.28 -4.88 13.84
C GLN A 445 -2.39 -5.40 12.93
N CYS A 446 -3.66 -5.32 13.34
CA CYS A 446 -4.79 -5.62 12.46
C CYS A 446 -4.77 -4.73 11.22
N ASN A 447 -4.64 -3.42 11.41
CA ASN A 447 -4.56 -2.46 10.30
C ASN A 447 -3.34 -2.73 9.41
N LEU A 448 -2.15 -2.96 9.99
CA LEU A 448 -0.95 -3.25 9.21
C LEU A 448 -1.07 -4.53 8.35
N ALA A 449 -1.78 -5.53 8.84
CA ALA A 449 -1.88 -6.83 8.18
C ALA A 449 -3.08 -6.97 7.23
N GLY A 450 -3.99 -5.96 7.16
CA GLY A 450 -5.26 -6.09 6.46
C GLY A 450 -6.10 -7.24 7.03
N GLU A 451 -6.11 -7.39 8.36
CA GLU A 451 -6.88 -8.40 9.11
C GLU A 451 -8.00 -7.73 9.92
N ASP A 452 -8.57 -6.66 9.39
CA ASP A 452 -9.57 -5.79 10.00
C ASP A 452 -11.01 -6.23 9.69
N ASP A 453 -11.27 -7.51 9.85
CA ASP A 453 -12.59 -8.14 9.64
C ASP A 453 -13.56 -7.98 10.84
N GLY A 454 -13.14 -7.28 11.91
CA GLY A 454 -13.91 -7.07 13.12
C GLY A 454 -14.06 -8.29 14.03
N ASN A 455 -13.34 -9.36 13.76
CA ASN A 455 -13.36 -10.59 14.57
C ASN A 455 -12.40 -10.49 15.76
N TYR A 456 -12.83 -9.84 16.82
CA TYR A 456 -12.01 -9.62 18.01
C TYR A 456 -11.86 -10.88 18.88
N PRO A 457 -10.63 -11.20 19.34
CA PRO A 457 -10.44 -12.08 20.48
C PRO A 457 -11.20 -11.56 21.72
N ALA A 458 -11.62 -12.42 22.62
CA ALA A 458 -12.45 -12.03 23.78
C ALA A 458 -11.83 -10.91 24.63
N TRP A 459 -10.52 -10.92 24.82
CA TRP A 459 -9.81 -9.89 25.57
C TRP A 459 -9.78 -8.52 24.82
N VAL A 460 -9.67 -8.52 23.49
CA VAL A 460 -9.75 -7.32 22.67
C VAL A 460 -11.18 -6.76 22.69
N GLN A 461 -12.20 -7.63 22.56
CA GLN A 461 -13.58 -7.21 22.70
C GLN A 461 -13.84 -6.54 24.05
N SER A 462 -13.23 -7.04 25.13
CA SER A 462 -13.30 -6.40 26.46
C SER A 462 -12.69 -4.98 26.43
N GLY A 463 -11.56 -4.78 25.75
CA GLY A 463 -10.96 -3.45 25.58
C GLY A 463 -11.86 -2.50 24.79
N VAL A 464 -12.45 -2.97 23.70
CA VAL A 464 -13.43 -2.21 22.89
C VAL A 464 -14.65 -1.83 23.72
N ASP A 465 -15.18 -2.72 24.55
CA ASP A 465 -16.34 -2.45 25.42
C ASP A 465 -16.00 -1.45 26.53
N GLN A 466 -14.82 -1.56 27.14
CA GLN A 466 -14.32 -0.60 28.11
C GLN A 466 -14.12 0.79 27.49
N LEU A 467 -13.63 0.85 26.24
CA LEU A 467 -13.49 2.09 25.51
C LEU A 467 -14.88 2.69 25.19
N LYS A 468 -15.79 1.90 24.61
CA LYS A 468 -17.17 2.35 24.28
C LYS A 468 -17.95 2.86 25.50
N SER A 469 -17.75 2.24 26.66
CA SER A 469 -18.38 2.71 27.92
C SER A 469 -17.70 3.95 28.53
N GLY A 470 -16.53 4.33 28.06
CA GLY A 470 -15.70 5.40 28.60
C GLY A 470 -14.92 5.00 29.87
N ALA A 471 -15.00 3.75 30.30
CA ALA A 471 -14.30 3.26 31.49
C ALA A 471 -12.77 3.27 31.31
N LEU A 472 -12.29 2.89 30.13
CA LEU A 472 -10.86 2.91 29.79
C LEU A 472 -10.31 4.34 29.82
N LEU A 473 -11.02 5.28 29.19
CA LEU A 473 -10.62 6.69 29.20
C LEU A 473 -10.61 7.28 30.62
N ASP A 474 -11.54 6.90 31.49
CA ASP A 474 -11.52 7.32 32.89
C ASP A 474 -10.28 6.83 33.65
N GLN A 475 -9.86 5.60 33.40
CA GLN A 475 -8.63 5.05 34.02
C GLN A 475 -7.41 5.84 33.53
N VAL A 476 -7.27 6.05 32.22
CA VAL A 476 -6.16 6.82 31.63
C VAL A 476 -6.13 8.26 32.16
N LEU A 477 -7.26 8.96 32.19
CA LEU A 477 -7.33 10.33 32.71
C LEU A 477 -7.00 10.42 34.20
N ASN A 478 -7.38 9.42 34.99
CA ASN A 478 -7.01 9.36 36.40
C ASN A 478 -5.50 9.16 36.60
N ILE A 479 -4.86 8.35 35.77
CA ILE A 479 -3.40 8.16 35.76
C ILE A 479 -2.71 9.48 35.38
N VAL A 480 -3.08 10.06 34.23
CA VAL A 480 -2.51 11.37 33.81
C VAL A 480 -2.67 12.44 34.87
N ALA A 481 -3.85 12.54 35.50
CA ALA A 481 -4.08 13.52 36.55
C ALA A 481 -3.23 13.24 37.81
N ARG A 482 -3.09 11.97 38.20
CA ARG A 482 -2.28 11.53 39.34
C ARG A 482 -0.80 11.86 39.14
N ASP A 483 -0.25 11.51 38.00
CA ASP A 483 1.19 11.53 37.74
C ASP A 483 1.66 12.95 37.37
N ALA A 484 0.85 13.69 36.61
CA ALA A 484 1.17 15.09 36.30
C ALA A 484 0.97 16.05 37.47
N PHE A 485 -0.03 15.85 38.35
CA PHE A 485 -0.47 16.86 39.32
C PHE A 485 -0.46 16.41 40.76
N GLY A 486 -0.23 15.14 41.05
CA GLY A 486 -0.27 14.54 42.40
C GLY A 486 -1.70 14.34 42.93
N ARG A 487 -1.95 13.19 43.55
CA ARG A 487 -3.26 12.86 44.16
C ARG A 487 -3.70 13.90 45.19
N GLY A 488 -4.97 14.31 45.13
CA GLY A 488 -5.59 15.22 46.08
C GLY A 488 -5.15 16.68 45.97
N SER A 489 -4.34 17.04 44.97
CA SER A 489 -3.99 18.44 44.74
C SER A 489 -5.17 19.22 44.14
N VAL A 490 -5.19 20.53 44.35
CA VAL A 490 -6.18 21.43 43.71
C VAL A 490 -6.05 21.36 42.18
N LEU A 491 -4.83 21.14 41.67
CA LEU A 491 -4.57 21.00 40.23
C LEU A 491 -5.16 19.72 39.68
N PHE A 492 -5.07 18.61 40.40
CA PHE A 492 -5.72 17.33 40.04
C PHE A 492 -7.24 17.52 39.88
N THR A 493 -7.90 18.11 40.85
CA THR A 493 -9.36 18.34 40.81
C THR A 493 -9.75 19.29 39.66
N LYS A 494 -8.96 20.34 39.41
CA LYS A 494 -9.19 21.28 38.32
C LYS A 494 -9.01 20.60 36.94
N PHE A 495 -7.98 19.78 36.77
CA PHE A 495 -7.74 19.05 35.56
C PHE A 495 -8.88 18.06 35.27
N GLN A 496 -9.25 17.22 36.22
CA GLN A 496 -10.38 16.31 36.10
C GLN A 496 -11.68 17.07 35.74
N GLY A 497 -11.99 18.17 36.44
CA GLY A 497 -13.18 18.96 36.17
C GLY A 497 -13.20 19.59 34.77
N LEU A 498 -12.06 20.05 34.29
CA LEU A 498 -11.92 20.60 32.92
C LEU A 498 -12.15 19.52 31.88
N PHE A 499 -11.45 18.39 32.05
CA PHE A 499 -11.52 17.28 31.08
C PHE A 499 -12.91 16.65 31.01
N THR A 500 -13.49 16.33 32.17
CA THR A 500 -14.82 15.71 32.25
C THR A 500 -15.90 16.60 31.61
N ARG A 501 -15.80 17.92 31.80
CA ARG A 501 -16.84 18.86 31.35
C ARG A 501 -16.78 19.19 29.86
N TYR A 502 -15.59 19.24 29.24
CA TYR A 502 -15.41 19.81 27.90
C TYR A 502 -14.85 18.87 26.85
N LEU A 503 -14.10 17.84 27.23
CA LEU A 503 -13.32 17.04 26.29
C LEU A 503 -13.60 15.52 26.34
N LYS A 504 -14.07 14.99 27.48
CA LYS A 504 -14.19 13.54 27.69
C LYS A 504 -15.03 12.84 26.61
N SER A 505 -16.22 13.36 26.33
CA SER A 505 -17.12 12.75 25.34
C SER A 505 -16.51 12.78 23.94
N GLN A 506 -15.99 13.93 23.51
CA GLN A 506 -15.40 14.09 22.18
C GLN A 506 -14.14 13.23 22.01
N LEU A 507 -13.29 13.15 23.04
CA LEU A 507 -12.09 12.33 23.02
C LEU A 507 -12.45 10.83 22.99
N ASN A 508 -13.43 10.42 23.81
CA ASN A 508 -13.89 9.03 23.80
C ASN A 508 -14.48 8.63 22.44
N ASP A 509 -15.32 9.47 21.86
CA ASP A 509 -15.92 9.23 20.55
C ASP A 509 -14.84 9.14 19.46
N LEU A 510 -13.80 9.98 19.54
CA LEU A 510 -12.66 9.91 18.61
C LEU A 510 -11.86 8.61 18.80
N LEU A 511 -11.52 8.22 20.03
CA LEU A 511 -10.78 6.98 20.30
C LEU A 511 -11.56 5.74 19.87
N VAL A 512 -12.88 5.71 20.11
CA VAL A 512 -13.74 4.62 19.59
C VAL A 512 -13.71 4.56 18.08
N LYS A 513 -13.79 5.71 17.40
CA LYS A 513 -13.70 5.75 15.93
C LYS A 513 -12.34 5.27 15.42
N ILE A 514 -11.24 5.68 16.05
CA ILE A 514 -9.89 5.21 15.71
C ILE A 514 -9.81 3.70 15.81
N VAL A 515 -10.15 3.14 16.97
CA VAL A 515 -10.07 1.70 17.22
C VAL A 515 -10.95 0.91 16.26
N VAL A 516 -12.20 1.36 16.03
CA VAL A 516 -13.13 0.67 15.14
C VAL A 516 -12.66 0.77 13.68
N SER A 517 -12.27 1.94 13.20
CA SER A 517 -11.87 2.11 11.80
C SER A 517 -10.55 1.43 11.43
N MET A 518 -9.63 1.25 12.40
CA MET A 518 -8.37 0.51 12.19
C MET A 518 -8.51 -1.02 12.35
N SER A 519 -9.66 -1.51 12.76
CA SER A 519 -9.89 -2.94 13.01
C SER A 519 -11.16 -3.48 12.35
N VAL A 520 -11.87 -2.65 11.60
CA VAL A 520 -13.03 -3.01 10.79
C VAL A 520 -12.95 -2.24 9.48
N ASP A 521 -12.56 -2.94 8.43
CA ASP A 521 -12.62 -2.35 7.09
C ASP A 521 -14.07 -2.10 6.68
N ASN A 522 -14.34 -0.88 6.26
CA ASN A 522 -15.65 -0.40 5.83
C ASN A 522 -15.65 0.11 4.38
N ASN A 523 -14.51 0.03 3.70
CA ASN A 523 -14.28 0.66 2.39
C ASN A 523 -14.22 -0.37 1.26
N CYS A 524 -13.28 -1.33 1.32
CA CYS A 524 -13.09 -2.32 0.26
C CYS A 524 -12.55 -3.65 0.81
N PRO A 525 -13.34 -4.42 1.59
CA PRO A 525 -12.89 -5.57 2.35
C PRO A 525 -12.18 -6.65 1.51
N ASP A 526 -11.41 -7.50 2.19
CA ASP A 526 -10.53 -8.54 1.64
C ASP A 526 -9.18 -8.01 1.12
N ASP A 527 -8.49 -7.18 1.88
CA ASP A 527 -7.24 -6.49 1.54
C ASP A 527 -6.09 -7.39 1.13
N ASN A 528 -6.02 -8.57 1.72
CA ASN A 528 -4.95 -9.52 1.47
C ASN A 528 -5.11 -10.30 0.16
N ASP A 529 -6.36 -10.60 -0.22
CA ASP A 529 -6.67 -11.42 -1.38
C ASP A 529 -7.97 -10.94 -2.03
N LYS A 530 -7.87 -10.15 -3.08
CA LYS A 530 -9.03 -9.57 -3.76
C LYS A 530 -8.94 -9.65 -5.26
N THR A 531 -10.06 -9.91 -5.91
CA THR A 531 -10.18 -9.77 -7.37
C THR A 531 -11.11 -8.61 -7.71
N ILE A 532 -10.62 -7.68 -8.53
CA ILE A 532 -11.25 -6.42 -8.88
C ILE A 532 -11.55 -6.41 -10.38
N LEU A 533 -12.74 -5.97 -10.77
CA LEU A 533 -13.08 -5.67 -12.16
C LEU A 533 -12.75 -4.20 -12.43
N LEU A 534 -11.71 -3.94 -13.23
CA LEU A 534 -11.27 -2.58 -13.60
C LEU A 534 -12.02 -2.03 -14.82
N GLU A 535 -12.31 -2.90 -15.80
CA GLU A 535 -13.04 -2.54 -17.02
C GLU A 535 -14.00 -3.69 -17.37
N GLY A 536 -15.21 -3.37 -17.82
CA GLY A 536 -16.22 -4.36 -18.22
C GLY A 536 -17.53 -4.22 -17.44
N SER A 537 -18.39 -5.22 -17.55
CA SER A 537 -19.71 -5.22 -16.91
C SER A 537 -19.71 -6.09 -15.65
N SER A 538 -20.18 -5.56 -14.53
CA SER A 538 -20.43 -6.34 -13.30
C SER A 538 -21.40 -7.51 -13.52
N ALA A 539 -22.21 -7.47 -14.59
CA ALA A 539 -23.07 -8.58 -14.99
C ALA A 539 -22.29 -9.85 -15.39
N GLN A 540 -20.99 -9.74 -15.69
CA GLN A 540 -20.09 -10.87 -15.98
C GLN A 540 -19.55 -11.55 -14.73
N VAL A 541 -19.62 -10.90 -13.57
CA VAL A 541 -19.11 -11.44 -12.31
C VAL A 541 -20.10 -12.45 -11.73
N ARG A 542 -19.60 -13.62 -11.34
CA ARG A 542 -20.36 -14.65 -10.63
C ARG A 542 -19.56 -15.13 -9.43
N LEU A 543 -20.26 -15.56 -8.39
CA LEU A 543 -19.64 -16.23 -7.24
C LEU A 543 -19.78 -17.73 -7.44
N LEU A 544 -18.65 -18.42 -7.51
CA LEU A 544 -18.61 -19.89 -7.60
C LEU A 544 -18.26 -20.50 -6.25
N PRO A 545 -18.98 -21.55 -5.83
CA PRO A 545 -18.59 -22.32 -4.65
C PRO A 545 -17.23 -23.00 -4.85
N VAL A 546 -16.38 -22.89 -3.83
CA VAL A 546 -15.12 -23.62 -3.69
C VAL A 546 -15.26 -24.49 -2.46
N THR A 547 -15.30 -25.80 -2.63
CA THR A 547 -15.56 -26.76 -1.53
C THR A 547 -14.42 -27.74 -1.37
N GLY A 548 -14.09 -28.05 -0.14
CA GLY A 548 -13.12 -29.05 0.25
C GLY A 548 -13.53 -29.63 1.61
N SER A 549 -12.66 -29.57 2.61
CA SER A 549 -13.01 -29.87 4.01
C SER A 549 -13.95 -28.82 4.60
N SER A 550 -13.99 -27.65 4.00
CA SER A 550 -14.86 -26.52 4.33
C SER A 550 -15.38 -25.88 3.03
N ALA A 551 -16.21 -24.84 3.13
CA ALA A 551 -16.75 -24.11 2.01
C ALA A 551 -16.15 -22.70 1.95
N ALA A 552 -15.80 -22.28 0.73
CA ALA A 552 -15.40 -20.93 0.37
C ALA A 552 -16.10 -20.51 -0.93
N VAL A 553 -15.91 -19.29 -1.35
CA VAL A 553 -16.39 -18.80 -2.63
C VAL A 553 -15.25 -18.12 -3.39
N THR A 554 -15.30 -18.16 -4.72
CA THR A 554 -14.40 -17.37 -5.58
C THR A 554 -15.20 -16.58 -6.59
N GLN A 555 -14.65 -15.47 -7.04
CA GLN A 555 -15.22 -14.73 -8.15
C GLN A 555 -14.81 -15.37 -9.47
N ALA A 556 -15.75 -15.50 -10.38
CA ALA A 556 -15.53 -15.91 -11.74
C ALA A 556 -16.02 -14.84 -12.70
N TYR A 557 -15.28 -14.61 -13.75
CA TYR A 557 -15.64 -13.70 -14.83
C TYR A 557 -16.09 -14.50 -16.04
N VAL A 558 -17.40 -14.42 -16.35
CA VAL A 558 -18.03 -15.24 -17.37
C VAL A 558 -18.18 -14.44 -18.65
N GLN A 559 -17.54 -14.91 -19.71
CA GLN A 559 -17.66 -14.38 -21.07
C GLN A 559 -18.08 -15.53 -22.01
N GLY A 560 -19.30 -15.45 -22.53
CA GLY A 560 -19.90 -16.57 -23.27
C GLY A 560 -20.04 -17.82 -22.39
N SER A 561 -19.48 -18.95 -22.80
CA SER A 561 -19.44 -20.19 -22.00
C SER A 561 -18.08 -20.41 -21.30
N THR A 562 -17.26 -19.38 -21.19
CA THR A 562 -15.97 -19.46 -20.50
C THR A 562 -16.02 -18.68 -19.17
N ALA A 563 -15.64 -19.33 -18.09
CA ALA A 563 -15.48 -18.73 -16.77
C ALA A 563 -13.99 -18.62 -16.44
N THR A 564 -13.48 -17.40 -16.22
CA THR A 564 -12.12 -17.18 -15.71
C THR A 564 -12.16 -17.04 -14.20
N VAL A 565 -11.35 -17.83 -13.50
CA VAL A 565 -11.31 -17.93 -12.04
C VAL A 565 -9.90 -17.70 -11.54
N PHE A 566 -9.76 -16.87 -10.51
CA PHE A 566 -8.52 -16.68 -9.76
C PHE A 566 -8.69 -17.33 -8.38
N LEU A 567 -7.97 -18.42 -8.14
CA LEU A 567 -7.98 -19.09 -6.83
C LEU A 567 -6.87 -18.49 -5.97
N THR A 568 -7.27 -17.78 -4.93
CA THR A 568 -6.33 -17.18 -3.99
C THR A 568 -5.87 -18.18 -2.93
N SER A 569 -4.73 -17.92 -2.31
CA SER A 569 -4.22 -18.75 -1.21
C SER A 569 -5.19 -18.77 -0.02
N ARG A 570 -5.86 -17.64 0.28
CA ARG A 570 -6.85 -17.53 1.37
C ARG A 570 -8.06 -18.43 1.11
N GLN A 571 -8.64 -18.36 -0.10
CA GLN A 571 -9.78 -19.20 -0.48
C GLN A 571 -9.45 -20.69 -0.39
N LEU A 572 -8.27 -21.07 -0.85
CA LEU A 572 -7.82 -22.47 -0.81
C LEU A 572 -7.57 -22.95 0.62
N ARG A 573 -6.92 -22.15 1.46
CA ARG A 573 -6.77 -22.45 2.89
C ARG A 573 -8.11 -22.55 3.60
N ALA A 574 -9.05 -21.65 3.30
CA ALA A 574 -10.41 -21.72 3.83
C ALA A 574 -11.12 -23.01 3.40
N ALA A 575 -11.06 -23.37 2.11
CA ALA A 575 -11.66 -24.59 1.60
C ALA A 575 -11.03 -25.87 2.16
N THR A 576 -9.71 -25.87 2.41
CA THR A 576 -8.99 -27.01 3.01
C THR A 576 -9.05 -27.04 4.54
N ASN A 577 -9.58 -26.01 5.17
CA ASN A 577 -9.48 -25.77 6.62
C ASN A 577 -8.01 -25.83 7.10
N ALA A 578 -7.12 -25.25 6.31
CA ALA A 578 -5.66 -25.26 6.48
C ALA A 578 -5.02 -26.67 6.60
N GLN A 579 -5.70 -27.71 6.14
CA GLN A 579 -5.20 -29.09 6.13
C GLN A 579 -4.59 -29.42 4.77
N SER A 580 -3.36 -29.92 4.75
CA SER A 580 -2.76 -30.47 3.54
C SER A 580 -3.40 -31.79 3.12
N GLY A 581 -3.36 -32.14 1.84
CA GLY A 581 -3.89 -33.38 1.29
C GLY A 581 -5.38 -33.39 1.00
N ALA A 582 -6.06 -32.23 1.11
CA ALA A 582 -7.47 -32.10 0.76
C ALA A 582 -7.71 -32.06 -0.75
N THR A 583 -8.85 -32.57 -1.20
CA THR A 583 -9.39 -32.31 -2.54
C THR A 583 -10.23 -31.05 -2.48
N VAL A 584 -9.98 -30.12 -3.39
CA VAL A 584 -10.74 -28.86 -3.53
C VAL A 584 -11.51 -28.87 -4.83
N THR A 585 -12.81 -28.57 -4.80
CA THR A 585 -13.69 -28.53 -5.97
C THR A 585 -14.17 -27.10 -6.23
N VAL A 586 -13.92 -26.59 -7.43
CA VAL A 586 -14.53 -25.38 -7.97
C VAL A 586 -15.78 -25.78 -8.73
N ASN A 587 -16.94 -25.31 -8.29
CA ASN A 587 -18.22 -25.64 -8.91
C ASN A 587 -18.65 -24.55 -9.89
N ALA A 588 -18.55 -24.86 -11.19
CA ALA A 588 -18.92 -23.99 -12.31
C ALA A 588 -20.16 -24.47 -13.07
N THR A 589 -21.05 -25.25 -12.42
CA THR A 589 -22.29 -25.74 -13.02
C THR A 589 -23.38 -24.68 -13.12
N ASP A 590 -23.33 -23.65 -12.25
CA ASP A 590 -24.24 -22.50 -12.27
C ASP A 590 -23.44 -21.22 -12.01
N PRO A 591 -23.25 -20.35 -12.99
CA PRO A 591 -23.72 -20.43 -14.38
C PRO A 591 -23.04 -21.55 -15.17
N VAL A 592 -23.74 -22.05 -16.17
CA VAL A 592 -23.20 -23.11 -17.05
C VAL A 592 -21.96 -22.60 -17.77
N ALA A 593 -20.81 -23.19 -17.46
CA ALA A 593 -19.57 -22.96 -18.17
C ALA A 593 -19.11 -24.25 -18.85
N ASP A 594 -18.75 -24.17 -20.13
CA ASP A 594 -18.16 -25.28 -20.88
C ASP A 594 -16.66 -25.35 -20.65
N THR A 595 -16.06 -24.20 -20.33
CA THR A 595 -14.64 -24.06 -20.05
C THR A 595 -14.43 -23.20 -18.80
N VAL A 596 -13.55 -23.66 -17.91
CA VAL A 596 -13.03 -22.87 -16.79
C VAL A 596 -11.55 -22.59 -17.04
N ILE A 597 -11.14 -21.34 -17.00
CA ILE A 597 -9.73 -20.94 -17.02
C ILE A 597 -9.31 -20.70 -15.56
N LEU A 598 -8.43 -21.54 -15.05
CA LEU A 598 -7.71 -21.29 -13.80
C LEU A 598 -6.57 -20.34 -14.11
N ALA A 599 -6.79 -19.07 -13.82
CA ALA A 599 -5.95 -17.96 -14.26
C ALA A 599 -4.87 -17.58 -13.24
N GLY A 600 -3.85 -16.93 -13.75
CA GLY A 600 -2.79 -16.34 -12.93
C GLY A 600 -2.08 -17.35 -12.05
N ARG A 601 -2.03 -17.05 -10.75
CA ARG A 601 -1.34 -17.88 -9.73
C ARG A 601 -2.19 -19.03 -9.17
N SER A 602 -3.37 -19.32 -9.74
CA SER A 602 -4.30 -20.33 -9.22
C SER A 602 -3.64 -21.69 -8.95
N ILE A 603 -2.82 -22.20 -9.89
CA ILE A 603 -2.13 -23.48 -9.73
C ILE A 603 -1.01 -23.39 -8.68
N ALA A 604 -0.23 -22.29 -8.69
CA ALA A 604 0.81 -22.05 -7.69
C ALA A 604 0.21 -22.00 -6.27
N ASN A 605 -0.92 -21.30 -6.13
CA ASN A 605 -1.63 -21.18 -4.86
C ASN A 605 -2.19 -22.52 -4.38
N ALA A 606 -2.74 -23.35 -5.30
CA ALA A 606 -3.23 -24.69 -4.96
C ALA A 606 -2.10 -25.60 -4.44
N ARG A 607 -0.95 -25.58 -5.08
CA ARG A 607 0.23 -26.33 -4.63
C ARG A 607 0.74 -25.82 -3.29
N SER A 608 0.87 -24.51 -3.11
CA SER A 608 1.31 -23.90 -1.84
C SER A 608 0.34 -24.18 -0.67
N ALA A 609 -0.96 -24.29 -0.95
CA ALA A 609 -1.96 -24.66 0.04
C ALA A 609 -1.99 -26.19 0.34
N GLY A 610 -1.12 -27.00 -0.29
CA GLY A 610 -1.06 -28.44 -0.08
C GLY A 610 -2.28 -29.19 -0.59
N VAL A 611 -2.97 -28.67 -1.63
CA VAL A 611 -4.12 -29.33 -2.27
C VAL A 611 -3.66 -30.61 -2.95
N ALA A 612 -4.24 -31.76 -2.60
CA ALA A 612 -3.89 -33.05 -3.20
C ALA A 612 -4.55 -33.23 -4.58
N ALA A 613 -5.75 -32.72 -4.77
CA ALA A 613 -6.43 -32.71 -6.04
C ALA A 613 -7.31 -31.45 -6.18
N LEU A 614 -7.24 -30.81 -7.36
CA LEU A 614 -8.13 -29.71 -7.72
C LEU A 614 -9.16 -30.22 -8.73
N GLN A 615 -10.42 -30.19 -8.36
CA GLN A 615 -11.53 -30.58 -9.20
C GLN A 615 -12.23 -29.36 -9.77
N VAL A 616 -12.59 -29.41 -11.04
CA VAL A 616 -13.43 -28.41 -11.69
C VAL A 616 -14.70 -29.12 -12.15
N GLN A 617 -15.81 -28.77 -11.54
CA GLN A 617 -17.13 -29.32 -11.86
C GLN A 617 -17.80 -28.44 -12.92
N LEU A 618 -17.92 -28.97 -14.12
CA LEU A 618 -18.62 -28.36 -15.25
C LEU A 618 -20.02 -28.98 -15.40
N ALA A 619 -20.90 -28.35 -16.19
CA ALA A 619 -22.21 -28.94 -16.50
C ALA A 619 -22.14 -30.35 -17.12
N ALA A 620 -21.11 -30.59 -17.93
CA ALA A 620 -20.89 -31.88 -18.61
C ALA A 620 -20.21 -32.95 -17.73
N GLY A 621 -19.69 -32.60 -16.56
CA GLY A 621 -18.99 -33.52 -15.66
C GLY A 621 -17.86 -32.87 -14.89
N THR A 622 -17.02 -33.67 -14.23
CA THR A 622 -15.93 -33.19 -13.38
C THR A 622 -14.57 -33.55 -13.98
N VAL A 623 -13.68 -32.57 -14.06
CA VAL A 623 -12.27 -32.77 -14.39
C VAL A 623 -11.47 -32.73 -13.08
N THR A 624 -10.58 -33.68 -12.90
CA THR A 624 -9.71 -33.76 -11.72
C THR A 624 -8.25 -33.56 -12.12
N LEU A 625 -7.62 -32.57 -11.53
CA LEU A 625 -6.17 -32.36 -11.56
C LEU A 625 -5.63 -32.95 -10.25
N ASP A 626 -5.10 -34.17 -10.32
CA ASP A 626 -4.47 -34.81 -9.15
C ASP A 626 -3.09 -34.23 -8.84
N SER A 627 -2.43 -34.74 -7.82
CA SER A 627 -1.12 -34.25 -7.39
C SER A 627 -0.07 -34.29 -8.50
N ASP A 628 -0.11 -35.32 -9.35
CA ASP A 628 0.86 -35.48 -10.44
C ASP A 628 0.57 -34.47 -11.57
N ALA A 629 -0.71 -34.31 -11.91
CA ALA A 629 -1.15 -33.29 -12.85
C ALA A 629 -0.80 -31.88 -12.36
N LEU A 630 -1.10 -31.55 -11.12
CA LEU A 630 -0.74 -30.25 -10.51
C LEU A 630 0.78 -30.03 -10.49
N ALA A 631 1.57 -31.08 -10.25
CA ALA A 631 3.03 -30.98 -10.25
C ALA A 631 3.61 -30.75 -11.65
N ALA A 632 2.95 -31.28 -12.70
CA ALA A 632 3.38 -31.18 -14.08
C ALA A 632 3.00 -29.84 -14.76
N LEU A 633 2.03 -29.11 -14.20
CA LEU A 633 1.57 -27.85 -14.79
C LEU A 633 2.59 -26.73 -14.55
N ASP A 634 2.69 -25.85 -15.54
CA ASP A 634 3.47 -24.61 -15.42
C ASP A 634 2.77 -23.65 -14.47
N LEU A 635 3.46 -23.25 -13.41
CA LEU A 635 2.93 -22.35 -12.38
C LEU A 635 2.71 -20.91 -12.88
N HIS A 636 3.24 -20.61 -14.06
CA HIS A 636 3.22 -19.27 -14.64
C HIS A 636 2.22 -19.15 -15.81
N LYS A 637 1.42 -20.20 -16.07
CA LYS A 637 0.44 -20.21 -17.17
C LYS A 637 -0.96 -20.49 -16.69
N ASP A 638 -1.92 -19.90 -17.38
CA ASP A 638 -3.32 -20.23 -17.24
C ASP A 638 -3.59 -21.68 -17.65
N VAL A 639 -4.50 -22.33 -16.96
CA VAL A 639 -4.93 -23.68 -17.25
C VAL A 639 -6.39 -23.69 -17.67
N ALA A 640 -6.65 -23.99 -18.93
CA ALA A 640 -8.02 -24.17 -19.43
C ALA A 640 -8.49 -25.59 -19.14
N VAL A 641 -9.62 -25.70 -18.46
CA VAL A 641 -10.28 -26.97 -18.11
C VAL A 641 -11.61 -27.03 -18.83
N SER A 642 -11.77 -28.01 -19.73
CA SER A 642 -13.01 -28.24 -20.48
C SER A 642 -13.26 -29.72 -20.68
N LEU A 643 -14.52 -30.10 -20.84
CA LEU A 643 -14.93 -31.41 -21.29
C LEU A 643 -15.46 -31.27 -22.72
N THR A 644 -14.67 -31.69 -23.71
CA THR A 644 -15.16 -31.87 -25.08
C THR A 644 -15.96 -33.16 -25.12
N GLY A 645 -17.25 -33.08 -25.45
CA GLY A 645 -18.07 -34.28 -25.68
C GLY A 645 -17.41 -35.19 -26.71
N ALA A 646 -17.36 -36.49 -26.39
CA ALA A 646 -16.90 -37.51 -27.31
C ALA A 646 -17.90 -37.68 -28.47
#